data_92607b1ce25e2056c9d02b2a18c28b55
#
_entry.id   92607b1ce25e2056c9d02b2a18c28b55
#
_cell.length_a   1.000
_cell.length_b   1.000
_cell.length_c   1.000
_cell.angle_alpha   90.00
_cell.angle_beta   90.00
_cell.angle_gamma   90.00
#
_symmetry.space_group_name_H-M   'P 1'
#
loop_
_entity.id
_entity.type
_entity.pdbx_description
1 polymer ?
#
loop_
_entity_poly.entity_id
_entity_poly.type
_entity_poly.pdbx_seq_one_letter_code
_entity_poly.pdbx_strand_id
1 'polypeptide(L)'
;MLNYNHNQIEKKWQDYWDENKTFKTNDNLGQKKFYALDMFPYPSGAGLHVGHPEGYTATDIISRYKRMQGYNVLHPMGWDAFGLPAEQYALDTGNDPREFTKKNIQTFKRQIKELGFSYDWDREVNTTDPEYYKWTQWIFIQLYNKGLAYVDEVAVNWCPALGTVLSNEEVIDGVSERGGHPVYRKPMKQWVLKITEYADQLLADLDDLDWPESLKDMQRNWIGRSEGAKVSFDVDNAEGKVEVFTTRPDTIYGASFLVLSPEHTLVDSITTDEYKDQVKAYQTEASKKSDLERTDLAKDKSGVFTGAYAINPLSGEKVQIWIADYVLSTYGTGAIMAVPAHDDRDYEFAKKFDLPIIEVIEGGNVEEAAYTGEGKHINSGELNGLENEAAITKAIQLLEQKGAGEKKVNYKLRDWLFSRQRYWGEPIPVIHWEDGTMTTVPEEELPLLLPETDEIKPSGTGESPLANIDSFVNVVDEKTGMKGRRETNTMPQWAGSCWYYLRYIDPKNENMLADPEKLKHWLPVDLYIGGVEHAVLHLLYARFWHKVLYDLGIVPTKEPFQKLFNQGMILGEGNEKMSKSKGNVINPDEIVQSHGADTLRLYEMFMGPLDAAIAWSEKGLDGSRRFLDRVWRLMVNEDGTLSSKIVTSNNKSLDKVYNQTVKKVTEDFETLGFNTAISQLMVFINECYKVDEVYKPYIEGFVKMLAPIAPHIGEELWSKLGHEESITYQPWPTYDEALLVDDEVEIVVQVNGKLRAKIKIAKDTSKEEMQEIALSNDNVKASIEGKDIMKVIAVPQKLVNIVAK
;
A
#
# COMPACT_ATOMS: atom_id res chain seq x y z
N MET A 1 13.84 -43.02 16.05
CA MET A 1 14.38 -41.66 16.24
C MET A 1 13.24 -40.70 16.43
N LEU A 2 13.10 -40.12 17.61
CA LEU A 2 12.16 -39.03 17.84
C LEU A 2 12.74 -37.74 17.25
N ASN A 3 12.58 -37.60 15.95
CA ASN A 3 12.91 -36.35 15.25
C ASN A 3 11.84 -35.29 15.55
N TYR A 4 12.20 -34.03 15.34
CA TYR A 4 11.25 -32.92 15.36
C TYR A 4 10.04 -33.23 14.45
N ASN A 5 8.91 -33.61 15.07
CA ASN A 5 7.66 -33.91 14.34
C ASN A 5 6.78 -32.65 14.31
N HIS A 6 6.94 -31.86 13.27
CA HIS A 6 6.20 -30.62 13.12
C HIS A 6 4.66 -30.82 13.06
N ASN A 7 4.19 -31.88 12.42
CA ASN A 7 2.74 -32.11 12.28
C ASN A 7 2.04 -32.29 13.63
N GLN A 8 2.65 -33.04 14.55
CA GLN A 8 2.08 -33.25 15.89
C GLN A 8 2.23 -32.00 16.75
N ILE A 9 3.36 -31.37 16.73
CA ILE A 9 3.67 -30.18 17.55
C ILE A 9 2.79 -29.01 17.13
N GLU A 10 2.67 -28.75 15.82
CA GLU A 10 1.89 -27.63 15.30
C GLU A 10 0.42 -27.80 15.63
N LYS A 11 -0.15 -28.99 15.41
CA LYS A 11 -1.54 -29.24 15.75
C LYS A 11 -1.82 -29.10 17.26
N LYS A 12 -0.95 -29.64 18.10
CA LYS A 12 -1.05 -29.55 19.56
C LYS A 12 -1.17 -28.10 20.02
N TRP A 13 -0.32 -27.21 19.54
CA TRP A 13 -0.30 -25.82 19.99
C TRP A 13 -1.39 -24.98 19.35
N GLN A 14 -1.78 -25.27 18.12
CA GLN A 14 -2.96 -24.65 17.49
C GLN A 14 -4.22 -24.95 18.29
N ASP A 15 -4.43 -26.21 18.68
CA ASP A 15 -5.56 -26.61 19.50
C ASP A 15 -5.52 -25.92 20.90
N TYR A 16 -4.33 -25.84 21.50
CA TYR A 16 -4.14 -25.14 22.78
C TYR A 16 -4.52 -23.66 22.69
N TRP A 17 -4.05 -22.95 21.65
CA TRP A 17 -4.35 -21.54 21.47
C TRP A 17 -5.84 -21.29 21.24
N ASP A 18 -6.48 -22.12 20.46
CA ASP A 18 -7.93 -22.02 20.19
C ASP A 18 -8.74 -22.27 21.46
N GLU A 19 -8.45 -23.32 22.22
CA GLU A 19 -9.17 -23.67 23.46
C GLU A 19 -9.02 -22.62 24.55
N ASN A 20 -7.83 -22.04 24.67
CA ASN A 20 -7.54 -21.05 25.72
C ASN A 20 -7.78 -19.62 25.26
N LYS A 21 -8.15 -19.39 23.98
CA LYS A 21 -8.25 -18.04 23.40
C LYS A 21 -7.02 -17.19 23.74
N THR A 22 -5.84 -17.77 23.53
CA THR A 22 -4.55 -17.23 23.99
C THR A 22 -4.30 -15.82 23.50
N PHE A 23 -4.79 -15.47 22.30
CA PHE A 23 -4.53 -14.19 21.65
C PHE A 23 -5.68 -13.19 21.80
N LYS A 24 -6.60 -13.44 22.68
CA LYS A 24 -7.73 -12.56 22.92
C LYS A 24 -7.25 -11.19 23.40
N THR A 25 -7.69 -10.15 22.69
CA THR A 25 -7.52 -8.76 23.10
C THR A 25 -8.39 -8.49 24.32
N ASN A 26 -7.84 -7.88 25.35
CA ASN A 26 -8.65 -7.52 26.52
C ASN A 26 -9.22 -6.11 26.39
N ASP A 27 -10.26 -5.81 27.16
CA ASP A 27 -10.93 -4.50 27.15
C ASP A 27 -10.37 -3.54 28.23
N ASN A 28 -9.18 -3.83 28.77
CA ASN A 28 -8.52 -2.98 29.75
C ASN A 28 -7.93 -1.72 29.07
N LEU A 29 -8.66 -0.63 29.11
CA LEU A 29 -8.27 0.65 28.54
C LEU A 29 -7.11 1.34 29.27
N GLY A 30 -6.70 0.83 30.44
CA GLY A 30 -5.53 1.33 31.18
C GLY A 30 -4.22 0.71 30.75
N GLN A 31 -4.24 -0.38 30.00
CA GLN A 31 -3.05 -1.06 29.49
C GLN A 31 -2.58 -0.40 28.19
N LYS A 32 -1.26 -0.25 28.03
CA LYS A 32 -0.67 0.28 26.80
C LYS A 32 -1.04 -0.60 25.61
N LYS A 33 -1.58 0.01 24.57
CA LYS A 33 -2.11 -0.68 23.40
C LYS A 33 -1.11 -0.79 22.26
N PHE A 34 -1.28 -1.84 21.46
CA PHE A 34 -0.66 -1.92 20.14
C PHE A 34 -1.65 -2.53 19.15
N TYR A 35 -1.97 -1.78 18.10
CA TYR A 35 -2.87 -2.24 17.05
C TYR A 35 -2.05 -2.60 15.81
N ALA A 36 -1.94 -3.90 15.55
CA ALA A 36 -1.26 -4.45 14.37
C ALA A 36 -2.31 -4.91 13.34
N LEU A 37 -2.26 -4.38 12.14
CA LEU A 37 -3.26 -4.61 11.11
C LEU A 37 -2.63 -5.21 9.84
N ASP A 38 -3.22 -6.28 9.35
CA ASP A 38 -3.01 -6.81 8.01
C ASP A 38 -4.08 -6.30 7.05
N MET A 39 -3.75 -6.18 5.78
CA MET A 39 -4.77 -6.03 4.75
C MET A 39 -5.52 -7.35 4.64
N PHE A 40 -6.79 -7.36 5.00
CA PHE A 40 -7.57 -8.59 5.01
C PHE A 40 -7.77 -9.14 3.59
N PRO A 41 -7.74 -10.46 3.43
CA PRO A 41 -7.76 -11.07 2.13
C PRO A 41 -9.14 -11.10 1.50
N TYR A 42 -9.18 -11.17 0.17
CA TYR A 42 -10.33 -11.62 -0.59
C TYR A 42 -10.34 -13.16 -0.63
N PRO A 43 -11.38 -13.82 -0.09
CA PRO A 43 -11.41 -15.28 -0.04
C PRO A 43 -11.73 -15.88 -1.42
N SER A 44 -10.70 -16.15 -2.19
CA SER A 44 -10.80 -16.78 -3.52
C SER A 44 -10.87 -18.31 -3.45
N GLY A 45 -11.38 -18.95 -4.51
CA GLY A 45 -11.56 -20.39 -4.54
C GLY A 45 -10.30 -21.24 -4.46
N ALA A 46 -9.15 -20.69 -4.78
CA ALA A 46 -7.85 -21.39 -4.74
C ALA A 46 -7.20 -21.41 -3.34
N GLY A 47 -7.74 -20.70 -2.37
CA GLY A 47 -7.08 -20.49 -1.08
C GLY A 47 -5.88 -19.56 -1.16
N LEU A 48 -5.04 -19.59 -0.11
CA LEU A 48 -3.80 -18.83 -0.06
C LEU A 48 -2.74 -19.40 -1.00
N HIS A 49 -1.86 -18.56 -1.52
CA HIS A 49 -0.57 -18.93 -2.07
C HIS A 49 0.55 -18.49 -1.14
N VAL A 50 1.79 -18.97 -1.35
CA VAL A 50 2.92 -18.70 -0.46
C VAL A 50 3.33 -17.23 -0.35
N GLY A 51 2.84 -16.36 -1.23
CA GLY A 51 3.05 -14.91 -1.14
C GLY A 51 2.23 -14.23 -0.04
N HIS A 52 1.06 -14.76 0.31
CA HIS A 52 0.19 -14.18 1.35
C HIS A 52 0.81 -14.22 2.75
N PRO A 53 1.43 -15.33 3.19
CA PRO A 53 1.97 -15.42 4.54
C PRO A 53 3.13 -14.47 4.85
N GLU A 54 3.78 -13.88 3.86
CA GLU A 54 4.92 -12.98 4.09
C GLU A 54 4.53 -11.77 4.95
N GLY A 55 3.52 -11.03 4.54
CA GLY A 55 3.02 -9.89 5.31
C GLY A 55 2.38 -10.31 6.62
N TYR A 56 1.60 -11.39 6.62
CA TYR A 56 0.94 -11.91 7.82
C TYR A 56 1.94 -12.38 8.86
N THR A 57 3.02 -13.04 8.44
CA THR A 57 4.09 -13.47 9.34
C THR A 57 4.79 -12.27 9.98
N ALA A 58 5.11 -11.25 9.20
CA ALA A 58 5.75 -10.02 9.70
C ALA A 58 4.89 -9.34 10.78
N THR A 59 3.62 -9.16 10.52
CA THR A 59 2.66 -8.57 11.48
C THR A 59 2.51 -9.44 12.72
N ASP A 60 2.48 -10.75 12.55
CA ASP A 60 2.37 -11.71 13.65
C ASP A 60 3.61 -11.69 14.56
N ILE A 61 4.80 -11.62 13.99
CA ILE A 61 6.05 -11.50 14.76
C ILE A 61 6.00 -10.27 15.66
N ILE A 62 5.63 -9.13 15.10
CA ILE A 62 5.53 -7.88 15.86
C ILE A 62 4.43 -7.97 16.94
N SER A 63 3.30 -8.56 16.61
CA SER A 63 2.21 -8.78 17.59
C SER A 63 2.67 -9.61 18.77
N ARG A 64 3.36 -10.73 18.53
CA ARG A 64 3.91 -11.60 19.58
C ARG A 64 5.00 -10.90 20.39
N TYR A 65 5.89 -10.20 19.74
CA TYR A 65 6.93 -9.39 20.35
C TYR A 65 6.35 -8.32 21.27
N LYS A 66 5.32 -7.60 20.83
CA LYS A 66 4.65 -6.56 21.64
C LYS A 66 3.92 -7.15 22.85
N ARG A 67 3.31 -8.33 22.73
CA ARG A 67 2.73 -9.03 23.90
C ARG A 67 3.79 -9.34 24.94
N MET A 68 4.96 -9.80 24.53
CA MET A 68 6.09 -10.04 25.42
C MET A 68 6.64 -8.77 26.08
N GLN A 69 6.39 -7.61 25.49
CA GLN A 69 6.72 -6.30 26.05
C GLN A 69 5.62 -5.75 26.99
N GLY A 70 4.54 -6.50 27.20
CA GLY A 70 3.45 -6.10 28.08
C GLY A 70 2.35 -5.27 27.44
N TYR A 71 2.32 -5.13 26.13
CA TYR A 71 1.25 -4.43 25.42
C TYR A 71 -0.02 -5.30 25.34
N ASN A 72 -1.17 -4.62 25.41
CA ASN A 72 -2.43 -5.20 24.95
C ASN A 72 -2.49 -5.08 23.43
N VAL A 73 -2.42 -6.19 22.73
CA VAL A 73 -2.32 -6.22 21.27
C VAL A 73 -3.68 -6.54 20.66
N LEU A 74 -4.08 -5.71 19.71
CA LEU A 74 -5.20 -6.00 18.81
C LEU A 74 -4.61 -6.48 17.48
N HIS A 75 -4.80 -7.76 17.19
CA HIS A 75 -4.34 -8.41 15.96
C HIS A 75 -5.51 -9.17 15.32
N PRO A 76 -6.34 -8.49 14.54
CA PRO A 76 -7.57 -9.03 13.99
C PRO A 76 -7.41 -9.59 12.59
N MET A 77 -8.38 -10.39 12.17
CA MET A 77 -8.49 -10.90 10.80
C MET A 77 -9.95 -10.96 10.38
N GLY A 78 -10.19 -10.83 9.09
CA GLY A 78 -11.51 -10.88 8.49
C GLY A 78 -11.45 -11.08 6.98
N TRP A 79 -12.58 -10.81 6.31
CA TRP A 79 -12.79 -11.17 4.93
C TRP A 79 -13.38 -9.99 4.15
N ASP A 80 -12.68 -9.60 3.10
CA ASP A 80 -13.16 -8.67 2.10
C ASP A 80 -13.83 -9.48 0.99
N ALA A 81 -15.13 -9.74 1.14
CA ALA A 81 -15.79 -10.83 0.45
C ALA A 81 -16.83 -10.41 -0.61
N PHE A 82 -17.15 -9.12 -0.72
CA PHE A 82 -17.92 -8.60 -1.84
C PHE A 82 -17.05 -8.42 -3.08
N GLY A 83 -17.67 -8.30 -4.24
CA GLY A 83 -17.00 -7.94 -5.47
C GLY A 83 -17.06 -9.00 -6.57
N LEU A 84 -16.32 -8.74 -7.62
CA LEU A 84 -16.43 -9.41 -8.90
C LEU A 84 -16.10 -10.92 -8.89
N PRO A 85 -15.06 -11.42 -8.20
CA PRO A 85 -14.72 -12.84 -8.30
C PRO A 85 -15.82 -13.80 -7.88
N ALA A 86 -16.52 -13.51 -6.78
CA ALA A 86 -17.63 -14.33 -6.30
C ALA A 86 -18.84 -14.25 -7.23
N GLU A 87 -19.16 -13.04 -7.70
CA GLU A 87 -20.23 -12.85 -8.67
C GLU A 87 -19.95 -13.56 -9.98
N GLN A 88 -18.73 -13.50 -10.46
CA GLN A 88 -18.30 -14.18 -11.68
C GLN A 88 -18.41 -15.70 -11.58
N TYR A 89 -17.98 -16.26 -10.46
CA TYR A 89 -18.16 -17.68 -10.17
C TYR A 89 -19.65 -18.07 -10.22
N ALA A 90 -20.50 -17.26 -9.60
CA ALA A 90 -21.94 -17.49 -9.60
C ALA A 90 -22.53 -17.44 -11.03
N LEU A 91 -22.11 -16.50 -11.87
CA LEU A 91 -22.51 -16.41 -13.27
C LEU A 91 -22.06 -17.62 -14.09
N ASP A 92 -20.83 -18.10 -13.85
CA ASP A 92 -20.24 -19.23 -14.61
C ASP A 92 -20.82 -20.57 -14.22
N THR A 93 -21.20 -20.76 -12.95
CA THR A 93 -21.60 -22.06 -12.40
C THR A 93 -23.10 -22.16 -12.08
N GLY A 94 -23.81 -21.04 -12.03
CA GLY A 94 -25.18 -20.98 -11.56
C GLY A 94 -25.33 -21.16 -10.03
N ASN A 95 -24.24 -21.16 -9.28
CA ASN A 95 -24.26 -21.28 -7.83
C ASN A 95 -24.41 -19.92 -7.14
N ASP A 96 -24.96 -19.93 -5.91
CA ASP A 96 -25.11 -18.71 -5.10
C ASP A 96 -23.72 -18.17 -4.67
N PRO A 97 -23.42 -16.88 -4.85
CA PRO A 97 -22.18 -16.28 -4.40
C PRO A 97 -21.98 -16.36 -2.87
N ARG A 98 -23.06 -16.44 -2.09
CA ARG A 98 -23.00 -16.62 -0.63
C ARG A 98 -22.36 -17.94 -0.23
N GLU A 99 -22.76 -19.02 -0.84
CA GLU A 99 -22.23 -20.36 -0.56
C GLU A 99 -20.76 -20.48 -0.99
N PHE A 100 -20.42 -19.95 -2.14
CA PHE A 100 -19.04 -19.87 -2.61
C PHE A 100 -18.16 -19.11 -1.63
N THR A 101 -18.59 -17.94 -1.21
CA THR A 101 -17.88 -17.08 -0.24
C THR A 101 -17.68 -17.79 1.10
N LYS A 102 -18.74 -18.41 1.64
CA LYS A 102 -18.69 -19.15 2.89
C LYS A 102 -17.67 -20.29 2.85
N LYS A 103 -17.67 -21.05 1.79
CA LYS A 103 -16.72 -22.16 1.59
C LYS A 103 -15.28 -21.64 1.52
N ASN A 104 -15.05 -20.57 0.78
CA ASN A 104 -13.72 -19.99 0.63
C ASN A 104 -13.20 -19.38 1.93
N ILE A 105 -14.04 -18.74 2.71
CA ILE A 105 -13.70 -18.25 4.05
C ILE A 105 -13.25 -19.40 4.94
N GLN A 106 -13.95 -20.52 4.93
CA GLN A 106 -13.56 -21.70 5.71
C GLN A 106 -12.17 -22.20 5.32
N THR A 107 -11.87 -22.27 4.02
CA THR A 107 -10.54 -22.69 3.51
C THR A 107 -9.45 -21.72 3.95
N PHE A 108 -9.64 -20.42 3.77
CA PHE A 108 -8.68 -19.40 4.18
C PHE A 108 -8.43 -19.41 5.69
N LYS A 109 -9.50 -19.51 6.47
CA LYS A 109 -9.40 -19.53 7.94
C LYS A 109 -8.62 -20.76 8.42
N ARG A 110 -8.87 -21.93 7.82
CA ARG A 110 -8.11 -23.14 8.12
C ARG A 110 -6.63 -22.95 7.83
N GLN A 111 -6.29 -22.45 6.64
CA GLN A 111 -4.90 -22.23 6.24
C GLN A 111 -4.19 -21.21 7.14
N ILE A 112 -4.86 -20.11 7.49
CA ILE A 112 -4.32 -19.07 8.39
C ILE A 112 -4.07 -19.64 9.79
N LYS A 113 -4.99 -20.45 10.32
CA LYS A 113 -4.81 -21.12 11.61
C LYS A 113 -3.67 -22.13 11.59
N GLU A 114 -3.51 -22.88 10.53
CA GLU A 114 -2.43 -23.85 10.37
C GLU A 114 -1.04 -23.19 10.26
N LEU A 115 -0.98 -21.93 9.81
CA LEU A 115 0.24 -21.13 9.83
C LEU A 115 0.61 -20.54 11.18
N GLY A 116 -0.26 -20.72 12.19
CA GLY A 116 0.02 -20.36 13.57
C GLY A 116 -0.02 -18.87 13.89
N PHE A 117 -0.73 -18.08 13.11
CA PHE A 117 -0.87 -16.65 13.36
C PHE A 117 -1.70 -16.35 14.62
N SER A 118 -1.29 -15.33 15.35
CA SER A 118 -1.89 -14.96 16.64
C SER A 118 -3.06 -13.97 16.49
N TYR A 119 -4.03 -14.32 15.65
CA TYR A 119 -5.23 -13.51 15.48
C TYR A 119 -6.24 -13.72 16.60
N ASP A 120 -6.91 -12.65 16.99
CA ASP A 120 -8.08 -12.70 17.86
C ASP A 120 -9.34 -12.97 17.02
N TRP A 121 -9.73 -14.23 16.91
CA TRP A 121 -10.86 -14.66 16.08
C TRP A 121 -12.22 -14.21 16.61
N ASP A 122 -12.32 -13.78 17.85
CA ASP A 122 -13.55 -13.17 18.38
C ASP A 122 -13.86 -11.80 17.72
N ARG A 123 -12.89 -11.24 17.00
CA ARG A 123 -13.02 -9.98 16.28
C ARG A 123 -13.11 -10.13 14.77
N GLU A 124 -13.34 -11.34 14.30
CA GLU A 124 -13.54 -11.65 12.88
C GLU A 124 -14.67 -10.83 12.30
N VAL A 125 -14.44 -10.22 11.13
CA VAL A 125 -15.46 -9.50 10.35
C VAL A 125 -15.55 -10.06 8.93
N ASN A 126 -16.73 -9.96 8.36
CA ASN A 126 -17.01 -10.32 6.98
C ASN A 126 -17.82 -9.20 6.34
N THR A 127 -17.29 -8.57 5.31
CA THR A 127 -17.94 -7.43 4.65
C THR A 127 -19.30 -7.77 4.05
N THR A 128 -19.59 -9.05 3.82
CA THR A 128 -20.88 -9.52 3.27
C THR A 128 -21.93 -9.79 4.35
N ASP A 129 -21.55 -9.75 5.63
CA ASP A 129 -22.52 -9.90 6.71
C ASP A 129 -23.39 -8.64 6.86
N PRO A 130 -24.72 -8.79 6.96
CA PRO A 130 -25.63 -7.65 7.14
C PRO A 130 -25.30 -6.77 8.35
N GLU A 131 -24.83 -7.36 9.44
CA GLU A 131 -24.41 -6.66 10.66
C GLU A 131 -23.19 -5.76 10.41
N TYR A 132 -22.35 -6.13 9.45
CA TYR A 132 -21.21 -5.34 9.03
C TYR A 132 -21.63 -4.27 8.02
N TYR A 133 -22.26 -4.65 6.90
CA TYR A 133 -22.58 -3.67 5.86
C TYR A 133 -23.70 -2.70 6.24
N LYS A 134 -24.48 -2.98 7.28
CA LYS A 134 -25.34 -1.99 7.92
C LYS A 134 -24.60 -0.68 8.16
N TRP A 135 -23.38 -0.76 8.68
CA TRP A 135 -22.58 0.42 9.01
C TRP A 135 -21.87 1.00 7.79
N THR A 136 -21.56 0.20 6.79
CA THR A 136 -21.11 0.71 5.49
C THR A 136 -22.21 1.59 4.85
N GLN A 137 -23.45 1.12 4.90
CA GLN A 137 -24.63 1.88 4.46
C GLN A 137 -24.84 3.14 5.31
N TRP A 138 -24.69 3.03 6.62
CA TRP A 138 -24.81 4.17 7.53
C TRP A 138 -23.75 5.26 7.21
N ILE A 139 -22.52 4.88 6.94
CA ILE A 139 -21.47 5.82 6.54
C ILE A 139 -21.84 6.50 5.21
N PHE A 140 -22.36 5.76 4.25
CA PHE A 140 -22.86 6.35 3.01
C PHE A 140 -23.94 7.40 3.27
N ILE A 141 -24.87 7.14 4.17
CA ILE A 141 -25.91 8.12 4.56
C ILE A 141 -25.27 9.37 5.16
N GLN A 142 -24.24 9.24 5.98
CA GLN A 142 -23.51 10.40 6.52
C GLN A 142 -22.83 11.22 5.42
N LEU A 143 -22.21 10.55 4.45
CA LEU A 143 -21.64 11.19 3.26
C LEU A 143 -22.71 11.93 2.47
N TYR A 144 -23.85 11.30 2.25
CA TYR A 144 -25.00 11.90 1.56
C TYR A 144 -25.51 13.16 2.29
N ASN A 145 -25.69 13.08 3.59
CA ASN A 145 -26.18 14.20 4.41
C ASN A 145 -25.20 15.38 4.43
N LYS A 146 -23.90 15.13 4.29
CA LYS A 146 -22.87 16.17 4.15
C LYS A 146 -22.77 16.75 2.74
N GLY A 147 -23.51 16.23 1.77
CA GLY A 147 -23.40 16.62 0.36
C GLY A 147 -22.16 16.06 -0.34
N LEU A 148 -21.52 15.04 0.23
CA LEU A 148 -20.32 14.40 -0.33
C LEU A 148 -20.66 13.23 -1.25
N ALA A 149 -21.89 12.73 -1.24
CA ALA A 149 -22.37 11.72 -2.17
C ALA A 149 -23.45 12.37 -3.07
N TYR A 150 -23.26 12.25 -4.37
CA TYR A 150 -24.15 12.86 -5.35
C TYR A 150 -24.22 12.00 -6.62
N VAL A 151 -25.26 12.23 -7.43
CA VAL A 151 -25.40 11.59 -8.74
C VAL A 151 -24.92 12.55 -9.82
N ASP A 152 -24.05 12.06 -10.69
CA ASP A 152 -23.55 12.84 -11.82
C ASP A 152 -23.52 11.97 -13.09
N GLU A 153 -23.45 12.62 -14.22
CA GLU A 153 -23.30 11.96 -15.51
C GLU A 153 -21.78 11.77 -15.78
N VAL A 154 -21.33 10.54 -15.69
CA VAL A 154 -19.91 10.19 -15.80
C VAL A 154 -19.70 9.28 -17.01
N ALA A 155 -18.62 9.51 -17.77
CA ALA A 155 -18.24 8.62 -18.85
C ALA A 155 -17.72 7.29 -18.29
N VAL A 156 -18.40 6.20 -18.65
CA VAL A 156 -18.11 4.84 -18.23
C VAL A 156 -17.77 3.95 -19.43
N ASN A 157 -17.10 2.82 -19.16
CA ASN A 157 -16.74 1.84 -20.17
C ASN A 157 -17.93 0.88 -20.38
N TRP A 158 -18.74 1.13 -21.39
CA TRP A 158 -19.91 0.31 -21.73
C TRP A 158 -19.52 -0.82 -22.69
N CYS A 159 -19.87 -2.05 -22.34
CA CYS A 159 -19.71 -3.22 -23.20
C CYS A 159 -21.08 -3.80 -23.60
N PRO A 160 -21.58 -3.51 -24.82
CA PRO A 160 -22.89 -3.98 -25.25
C PRO A 160 -23.04 -5.51 -25.25
N ALA A 161 -21.97 -6.23 -25.62
CA ALA A 161 -22.00 -7.70 -25.68
C ALA A 161 -22.13 -8.35 -24.31
N LEU A 162 -21.49 -7.75 -23.28
CA LEU A 162 -21.62 -8.21 -21.90
C LEU A 162 -22.83 -7.56 -21.17
N GLY A 163 -23.40 -6.50 -21.75
CA GLY A 163 -24.54 -5.78 -21.17
C GLY A 163 -24.24 -5.05 -19.85
N THR A 164 -23.01 -4.67 -19.62
CA THR A 164 -22.55 -4.08 -18.35
C THR A 164 -21.50 -3.01 -18.54
N VAL A 165 -21.29 -2.21 -17.49
CA VAL A 165 -20.19 -1.27 -17.38
C VAL A 165 -18.96 -2.01 -16.82
N LEU A 166 -17.79 -1.73 -17.41
CA LEU A 166 -16.51 -2.30 -17.02
C LEU A 166 -15.64 -1.25 -16.33
N SER A 167 -14.86 -1.68 -15.35
CA SER A 167 -13.80 -0.86 -14.78
C SER A 167 -12.66 -0.62 -15.78
N ASN A 168 -11.79 0.34 -15.52
CA ASN A 168 -10.64 0.60 -16.40
C ASN A 168 -9.69 -0.60 -16.50
N GLU A 169 -9.57 -1.39 -15.43
CA GLU A 169 -8.75 -2.60 -15.38
C GLU A 169 -9.32 -3.75 -16.20
N GLU A 170 -10.63 -3.76 -16.45
CA GLU A 170 -11.31 -4.77 -17.24
C GLU A 170 -11.30 -4.49 -18.75
N VAL A 171 -10.66 -3.39 -19.16
CA VAL A 171 -10.56 -3.00 -20.58
C VAL A 171 -9.09 -3.00 -21.01
N ILE A 172 -8.78 -3.79 -22.05
CA ILE A 172 -7.44 -3.90 -22.62
C ILE A 172 -7.55 -3.63 -24.13
N ASP A 173 -6.81 -2.64 -24.63
CA ASP A 173 -6.80 -2.26 -26.05
C ASP A 173 -8.21 -2.01 -26.65
N GLY A 174 -9.11 -1.41 -25.89
CA GLY A 174 -10.46 -1.05 -26.32
C GLY A 174 -11.46 -2.21 -26.37
N VAL A 175 -11.08 -3.36 -25.84
CA VAL A 175 -11.95 -4.55 -25.72
C VAL A 175 -12.00 -5.04 -24.28
N SER A 176 -13.07 -5.77 -23.95
CA SER A 176 -13.16 -6.40 -22.64
C SER A 176 -12.06 -7.45 -22.46
N GLU A 177 -11.40 -7.50 -21.31
CA GLU A 177 -10.45 -8.54 -20.94
C GLU A 177 -11.09 -9.91 -21.09
N ARG A 178 -12.34 -10.00 -20.72
CA ARG A 178 -13.16 -11.20 -20.85
C ARG A 178 -13.92 -11.20 -22.17
N GLY A 179 -13.62 -12.16 -23.01
CA GLY A 179 -14.31 -12.39 -24.28
C GLY A 179 -13.89 -11.50 -25.44
N GLY A 180 -13.04 -10.50 -25.20
CA GLY A 180 -12.51 -9.63 -26.27
C GLY A 180 -13.57 -8.81 -27.00
N HIS A 181 -14.66 -8.39 -26.31
CA HIS A 181 -15.76 -7.66 -26.91
C HIS A 181 -15.46 -6.15 -26.96
N PRO A 182 -15.94 -5.43 -28.01
CA PRO A 182 -15.79 -3.99 -28.10
C PRO A 182 -16.37 -3.25 -26.90
N VAL A 183 -15.65 -2.25 -26.42
CA VAL A 183 -16.04 -1.37 -25.32
C VAL A 183 -16.09 0.07 -25.80
N TYR A 184 -17.15 0.80 -25.42
CA TYR A 184 -17.35 2.18 -25.80
C TYR A 184 -17.46 3.08 -24.56
N ARG A 185 -16.90 4.27 -24.65
CA ARG A 185 -17.13 5.32 -23.62
C ARG A 185 -18.53 5.87 -23.79
N LYS A 186 -19.32 5.83 -22.71
CA LYS A 186 -20.70 6.29 -22.70
C LYS A 186 -20.98 7.07 -21.42
N PRO A 187 -21.60 8.25 -21.48
CA PRO A 187 -22.05 8.95 -20.28
C PRO A 187 -23.24 8.22 -19.65
N MET A 188 -23.16 7.97 -18.35
CA MET A 188 -24.21 7.35 -17.55
C MET A 188 -24.32 8.03 -16.19
N LYS A 189 -25.53 8.10 -15.65
CA LYS A 189 -25.76 8.58 -14.29
C LYS A 189 -25.16 7.59 -13.28
N GLN A 190 -24.28 8.10 -12.44
CA GLN A 190 -23.54 7.30 -11.44
C GLN A 190 -23.51 8.03 -10.11
N TRP A 191 -23.46 7.27 -9.02
CA TRP A 191 -23.09 7.80 -7.70
C TRP A 191 -21.61 8.10 -7.66
N VAL A 192 -21.30 9.27 -7.10
CA VAL A 192 -19.93 9.78 -7.00
C VAL A 192 -19.71 10.32 -5.59
N LEU A 193 -18.54 10.08 -5.01
CA LEU A 193 -18.16 10.66 -3.72
C LEU A 193 -17.14 11.78 -3.93
N LYS A 194 -17.35 12.92 -3.27
CA LYS A 194 -16.50 14.13 -3.39
C LYS A 194 -15.18 14.02 -2.62
N ILE A 195 -14.34 13.08 -2.98
CA ILE A 195 -13.00 12.97 -2.41
C ILE A 195 -12.18 14.24 -2.66
N THR A 196 -12.47 14.99 -3.72
CA THR A 196 -11.78 16.23 -4.07
C THR A 196 -11.95 17.34 -3.03
N GLU A 197 -13.04 17.33 -2.25
CA GLU A 197 -13.25 18.26 -1.12
C GLU A 197 -12.19 18.05 -0.02
N TYR A 198 -11.58 16.88 0.04
CA TYR A 198 -10.55 16.51 1.00
C TYR A 198 -9.13 16.47 0.40
N ALA A 199 -8.98 16.91 -0.86
CA ALA A 199 -7.70 16.82 -1.57
C ALA A 199 -6.56 17.52 -0.82
N ASP A 200 -6.75 18.73 -0.33
CA ASP A 200 -5.72 19.47 0.41
C ASP A 200 -5.37 18.82 1.75
N GLN A 201 -6.36 18.33 2.49
CA GLN A 201 -6.14 17.60 3.75
C GLN A 201 -5.43 16.27 3.51
N LEU A 202 -5.84 15.52 2.49
CA LEU A 202 -5.20 14.28 2.09
C LEU A 202 -3.73 14.48 1.71
N LEU A 203 -3.43 15.61 1.09
CA LEU A 203 -2.05 15.97 0.72
C LEU A 203 -1.23 16.43 1.93
N ALA A 204 -1.76 17.35 2.72
CA ALA A 204 -1.04 17.97 3.84
C ALA A 204 -0.73 16.95 4.96
N ASP A 205 -1.67 16.09 5.28
CA ASP A 205 -1.55 15.14 6.40
C ASP A 205 -0.61 13.96 6.10
N LEU A 206 -0.15 13.79 4.86
CA LEU A 206 0.90 12.82 4.51
C LEU A 206 2.21 13.09 5.24
N ASP A 207 2.54 14.34 5.52
CA ASP A 207 3.82 14.73 6.11
C ASP A 207 4.01 14.17 7.53
N ASP A 208 2.93 13.94 8.27
CA ASP A 208 2.94 13.43 9.63
C ASP A 208 2.91 11.89 9.73
N LEU A 209 2.85 11.20 8.60
CA LEU A 209 2.76 9.75 8.55
C LEU A 209 4.13 9.08 8.42
N ASP A 210 4.35 8.03 9.20
CA ASP A 210 5.51 7.13 9.08
C ASP A 210 5.27 6.07 7.99
N TRP A 211 5.19 6.55 6.76
CA TRP A 211 4.95 5.76 5.57
C TRP A 211 6.16 5.81 4.64
N PRO A 212 6.37 4.80 3.76
CA PRO A 212 7.41 4.89 2.74
C PRO A 212 7.23 6.14 1.87
N GLU A 213 8.31 6.90 1.65
CA GLU A 213 8.25 8.14 0.84
C GLU A 213 7.78 7.87 -0.59
N SER A 214 8.16 6.74 -1.16
CA SER A 214 7.70 6.32 -2.49
C SER A 214 6.17 6.22 -2.56
N LEU A 215 5.53 5.70 -1.52
CA LEU A 215 4.07 5.58 -1.44
C LEU A 215 3.42 6.94 -1.22
N LYS A 216 3.99 7.78 -0.35
CA LYS A 216 3.52 9.17 -0.18
C LYS A 216 3.58 9.93 -1.51
N ASP A 217 4.66 9.77 -2.27
CA ASP A 217 4.82 10.38 -3.59
C ASP A 217 3.79 9.86 -4.60
N MET A 218 3.45 8.58 -4.55
CA MET A 218 2.35 8.03 -5.37
C MET A 218 1.03 8.73 -5.07
N GLN A 219 0.71 8.97 -3.80
CA GLN A 219 -0.51 9.70 -3.41
C GLN A 219 -0.42 11.18 -3.79
N ARG A 220 0.73 11.84 -3.55
CA ARG A 220 0.95 13.22 -3.97
C ARG A 220 0.74 13.42 -5.47
N ASN A 221 1.32 12.54 -6.28
CA ASN A 221 1.18 12.58 -7.73
C ASN A 221 -0.25 12.27 -8.19
N TRP A 222 -0.94 11.37 -7.51
CA TRP A 222 -2.33 11.02 -7.80
C TRP A 222 -3.28 12.17 -7.49
N ILE A 223 -3.09 12.84 -6.36
CA ILE A 223 -3.82 14.06 -6.02
C ILE A 223 -3.46 15.17 -7.00
N GLY A 224 -2.18 15.31 -7.34
CA GLY A 224 -1.70 16.17 -8.41
C GLY A 224 -2.14 17.61 -8.27
N ARG A 225 -1.93 18.21 -7.08
CA ARG A 225 -2.23 19.60 -6.83
C ARG A 225 -1.33 20.50 -7.66
N SER A 226 -1.92 21.42 -8.39
CA SER A 226 -1.19 22.44 -9.17
C SER A 226 -1.81 23.81 -8.97
N GLU A 227 -0.96 24.82 -8.90
CA GLU A 227 -1.37 26.23 -8.85
C GLU A 227 -1.14 26.88 -10.21
N GLY A 228 -2.05 27.70 -10.61
CA GLY A 228 -1.97 28.42 -11.89
C GLY A 228 -3.10 29.41 -12.06
N ALA A 229 -3.57 29.52 -13.30
CA ALA A 229 -4.67 30.41 -13.64
C ALA A 229 -5.68 29.74 -14.54
N LYS A 230 -6.95 30.07 -14.30
CA LYS A 230 -8.04 29.86 -15.24
C LYS A 230 -8.07 31.04 -16.19
N VAL A 231 -8.02 30.82 -17.50
CA VAL A 231 -7.98 31.87 -18.51
C VAL A 231 -9.11 31.66 -19.51
N SER A 232 -9.82 32.74 -19.84
CA SER A 232 -10.89 32.75 -20.81
C SER A 232 -10.44 33.41 -22.12
N PHE A 233 -10.61 32.66 -23.22
CA PHE A 233 -10.39 33.15 -24.59
C PHE A 233 -11.74 33.31 -25.27
N ASP A 234 -12.07 34.49 -25.73
CA ASP A 234 -13.30 34.72 -26.52
C ASP A 234 -13.19 34.03 -27.87
N VAL A 235 -14.24 33.35 -28.30
CA VAL A 235 -14.31 32.75 -29.64
C VAL A 235 -14.56 33.86 -30.66
N ASP A 236 -13.76 33.93 -31.71
CA ASP A 236 -13.90 34.94 -32.74
C ASP A 236 -15.13 34.67 -33.64
N ASN A 237 -15.97 35.70 -33.83
CA ASN A 237 -17.20 35.65 -34.64
C ASN A 237 -18.25 34.60 -34.22
N ALA A 238 -18.21 34.15 -32.95
CA ALA A 238 -19.19 33.24 -32.39
C ALA A 238 -19.47 33.57 -30.92
N GLU A 239 -20.61 33.14 -30.41
CA GLU A 239 -20.87 33.19 -28.97
C GLU A 239 -20.10 32.08 -28.27
N GLY A 240 -19.44 32.41 -27.16
CA GLY A 240 -18.77 31.45 -26.30
C GLY A 240 -17.35 31.87 -25.93
N LYS A 241 -16.89 31.24 -24.87
CA LYS A 241 -15.52 31.40 -24.35
C LYS A 241 -14.88 30.03 -24.17
N VAL A 242 -13.64 29.91 -24.59
CA VAL A 242 -12.82 28.73 -24.26
C VAL A 242 -12.12 29.02 -22.96
N GLU A 243 -12.46 28.28 -21.92
CA GLU A 243 -11.79 28.36 -20.63
C GLU A 243 -10.68 27.31 -20.53
N VAL A 244 -9.45 27.75 -20.25
CA VAL A 244 -8.30 26.87 -20.06
C VAL A 244 -7.74 27.02 -18.64
N PHE A 245 -7.16 25.96 -18.12
CA PHE A 245 -6.30 26.02 -16.93
C PHE A 245 -4.85 25.84 -17.34
N THR A 246 -3.97 26.71 -16.85
CA THR A 246 -2.54 26.62 -17.09
C THR A 246 -1.74 26.89 -15.82
N THR A 247 -0.69 26.10 -15.60
CA THR A 247 0.31 26.36 -14.55
C THR A 247 1.33 27.43 -14.98
N ARG A 248 1.33 27.78 -16.26
CA ARG A 248 2.25 28.73 -16.86
C ARG A 248 1.52 29.89 -17.55
N PRO A 249 0.75 30.69 -16.78
CA PRO A 249 0.05 31.84 -17.36
C PRO A 249 1.03 32.90 -17.90
N ASP A 250 2.27 32.89 -17.46
CA ASP A 250 3.37 33.75 -17.92
C ASP A 250 3.72 33.54 -19.40
N THR A 251 3.44 32.35 -19.94
CA THR A 251 3.74 32.01 -21.34
C THR A 251 2.60 32.31 -22.31
N ILE A 252 1.55 32.97 -21.86
CA ILE A 252 0.33 33.23 -22.66
C ILE A 252 0.61 33.95 -23.96
N TYR A 253 1.61 34.84 -24.03
CA TYR A 253 1.99 35.50 -25.29
C TYR A 253 2.56 34.55 -26.32
N GLY A 254 3.00 33.35 -25.90
CA GLY A 254 3.45 32.28 -26.79
C GLY A 254 2.35 31.29 -27.15
N ALA A 255 1.13 31.46 -26.63
CA ALA A 255 -0.02 30.63 -26.99
C ALA A 255 -0.38 30.86 -28.46
N SER A 256 -0.09 29.88 -29.31
CA SER A 256 -0.29 29.98 -30.76
C SER A 256 -1.53 29.21 -31.24
N PHE A 257 -2.07 28.33 -30.43
CA PHE A 257 -3.34 27.64 -30.67
C PHE A 257 -3.95 27.15 -29.37
N LEU A 258 -5.24 26.84 -29.41
CA LEU A 258 -5.96 26.15 -28.33
C LEU A 258 -6.32 24.74 -28.76
N VAL A 259 -6.38 23.82 -27.82
CA VAL A 259 -6.79 22.44 -28.08
C VAL A 259 -7.93 22.09 -27.13
N LEU A 260 -9.06 21.66 -27.70
CA LEU A 260 -10.21 21.13 -26.96
C LEU A 260 -10.18 19.61 -26.96
N SER A 261 -10.71 19.00 -25.90
CA SER A 261 -11.05 17.57 -25.95
C SER A 261 -12.10 17.34 -27.06
N PRO A 262 -12.07 16.19 -27.73
CA PRO A 262 -13.08 15.86 -28.75
C PRO A 262 -14.53 15.94 -28.24
N GLU A 263 -14.73 15.68 -26.95
CA GLU A 263 -16.04 15.67 -26.27
C GLU A 263 -16.46 17.04 -25.69
N HIS A 264 -15.63 18.07 -25.85
CA HIS A 264 -15.92 19.40 -25.31
C HIS A 264 -17.23 19.96 -25.87
N THR A 265 -18.03 20.57 -24.99
CA THR A 265 -19.38 21.07 -25.36
C THR A 265 -19.38 22.14 -26.43
N LEU A 266 -18.30 22.90 -26.58
CA LEU A 266 -18.18 23.94 -27.60
C LEU A 266 -17.88 23.41 -29.00
N VAL A 267 -17.36 22.19 -29.14
CA VAL A 267 -16.87 21.69 -30.45
C VAL A 267 -17.95 21.73 -31.51
N ASP A 268 -19.14 21.25 -31.23
CA ASP A 268 -20.22 21.20 -32.22
C ASP A 268 -20.73 22.59 -32.63
N SER A 269 -20.71 23.56 -31.71
CA SER A 269 -21.19 24.90 -31.94
C SER A 269 -20.21 25.81 -32.68
N ILE A 270 -18.91 25.59 -32.48
CA ILE A 270 -17.86 26.45 -33.09
C ILE A 270 -17.25 25.89 -34.38
N THR A 271 -17.40 24.58 -34.64
CA THR A 271 -16.84 23.96 -35.84
C THR A 271 -17.48 24.52 -37.08
N THR A 272 -16.66 25.03 -38.03
CA THR A 272 -17.14 25.55 -39.31
C THR A 272 -17.60 24.42 -40.22
N ASP A 273 -18.49 24.73 -41.16
CA ASP A 273 -19.06 23.75 -42.10
C ASP A 273 -18.00 22.99 -42.90
N GLU A 274 -16.91 23.63 -43.23
CA GLU A 274 -15.78 23.02 -43.95
C GLU A 274 -15.14 21.86 -43.16
N TYR A 275 -15.10 21.92 -41.84
CA TYR A 275 -14.39 20.95 -40.99
C TYR A 275 -15.33 19.99 -40.26
N LYS A 276 -16.65 20.13 -40.40
CA LYS A 276 -17.65 19.30 -39.64
C LYS A 276 -17.44 17.81 -39.85
N ASP A 277 -17.25 17.35 -41.04
CA ASP A 277 -17.11 15.93 -41.34
C ASP A 277 -15.82 15.35 -40.74
N GLN A 278 -14.69 16.07 -40.83
CA GLN A 278 -13.41 15.66 -40.25
C GLN A 278 -13.46 15.65 -38.74
N VAL A 279 -14.07 16.66 -38.13
CA VAL A 279 -14.24 16.75 -36.67
C VAL A 279 -15.09 15.59 -36.16
N LYS A 280 -16.19 15.29 -36.83
CA LYS A 280 -17.10 14.20 -36.42
C LYS A 280 -16.45 12.83 -36.54
N ALA A 281 -15.70 12.58 -37.60
CA ALA A 281 -14.92 11.35 -37.77
C ALA A 281 -13.85 11.19 -36.69
N TYR A 282 -13.16 12.28 -36.34
CA TYR A 282 -12.16 12.28 -35.27
C TYR A 282 -12.77 12.03 -33.89
N GLN A 283 -13.91 12.65 -33.58
CA GLN A 283 -14.65 12.43 -32.35
C GLN A 283 -15.04 10.95 -32.19
N THR A 284 -15.48 10.31 -33.25
CA THR A 284 -15.85 8.89 -33.27
C THR A 284 -14.64 8.00 -32.97
N GLU A 285 -13.49 8.25 -33.61
CA GLU A 285 -12.27 7.49 -33.35
C GLU A 285 -11.72 7.70 -31.93
N ALA A 286 -11.75 8.93 -31.44
CA ALA A 286 -11.32 9.25 -30.09
C ALA A 286 -12.19 8.57 -29.01
N SER A 287 -13.49 8.43 -29.25
CA SER A 287 -14.43 7.79 -28.32
C SER A 287 -14.15 6.31 -28.07
N LYS A 288 -13.39 5.66 -28.97
CA LYS A 288 -12.98 4.25 -28.84
C LYS A 288 -11.75 4.05 -27.97
N LYS A 289 -11.03 5.11 -27.64
CA LYS A 289 -9.77 5.05 -26.88
C LYS A 289 -10.00 5.30 -25.39
N SER A 290 -9.30 4.55 -24.53
CA SER A 290 -9.26 4.81 -23.09
C SER A 290 -8.45 6.10 -22.80
N ASP A 291 -8.67 6.67 -21.60
CA ASP A 291 -7.90 7.85 -21.18
C ASP A 291 -6.39 7.55 -21.11
N LEU A 292 -6.01 6.32 -20.74
CA LEU A 292 -4.63 5.88 -20.72
C LEU A 292 -4.01 5.87 -22.12
N GLU A 293 -4.70 5.31 -23.10
CA GLU A 293 -4.25 5.28 -24.50
C GLU A 293 -4.15 6.68 -25.11
N ARG A 294 -5.08 7.57 -24.72
CA ARG A 294 -5.11 8.96 -25.19
C ARG A 294 -3.95 9.78 -24.64
N THR A 295 -3.51 9.50 -23.43
CA THR A 295 -2.44 10.26 -22.75
C THR A 295 -1.06 9.65 -22.89
N ASP A 296 -0.90 8.56 -23.64
CA ASP A 296 0.39 7.91 -23.87
C ASP A 296 1.34 8.87 -24.62
N LEU A 297 2.41 9.27 -23.96
CA LEU A 297 3.41 10.21 -24.48
C LEU A 297 4.21 9.65 -25.66
N ALA A 298 4.26 8.34 -25.83
CA ALA A 298 5.01 7.67 -26.89
C ALA A 298 4.27 7.64 -28.24
N LYS A 299 2.96 7.97 -28.25
CA LYS A 299 2.16 7.95 -29.47
C LYS A 299 2.33 9.24 -30.28
N ASP A 300 2.28 9.10 -31.60
CA ASP A 300 2.14 10.21 -32.54
C ASP A 300 0.94 11.09 -32.18
N LYS A 301 1.15 12.40 -32.13
CA LYS A 301 0.07 13.33 -31.84
C LYS A 301 -0.87 13.40 -33.05
N SER A 302 -2.15 13.37 -32.79
CA SER A 302 -3.22 13.55 -33.79
C SER A 302 -4.14 14.69 -33.38
N GLY A 303 -4.79 15.28 -34.38
CA GLY A 303 -5.75 16.35 -34.12
C GLY A 303 -6.39 16.81 -35.38
N VAL A 304 -7.46 17.59 -35.26
CA VAL A 304 -8.21 18.20 -36.36
C VAL A 304 -8.48 19.66 -36.05
N PHE A 305 -8.28 20.52 -37.05
CA PHE A 305 -8.66 21.92 -36.95
C PHE A 305 -10.18 22.08 -37.01
N THR A 306 -10.75 22.92 -36.14
CA THR A 306 -12.20 23.16 -36.08
C THR A 306 -12.66 24.21 -37.10
N GLY A 307 -11.74 24.97 -37.73
CA GLY A 307 -12.03 26.14 -38.53
C GLY A 307 -12.28 27.41 -37.72
N ALA A 308 -12.40 27.30 -36.40
CA ALA A 308 -12.66 28.44 -35.52
C ALA A 308 -11.36 29.03 -34.94
N TYR A 309 -11.42 30.28 -34.53
CA TYR A 309 -10.35 31.01 -33.87
C TYR A 309 -10.82 31.55 -32.53
N ALA A 310 -9.89 31.75 -31.62
CA ALA A 310 -10.09 32.46 -30.36
C ALA A 310 -9.16 33.66 -30.28
N ILE A 311 -9.49 34.58 -29.38
CA ILE A 311 -8.71 35.81 -29.18
C ILE A 311 -7.94 35.69 -27.88
N ASN A 312 -6.61 35.80 -27.97
CA ASN A 312 -5.74 35.84 -26.80
C ASN A 312 -6.03 37.09 -25.97
N PRO A 313 -6.41 36.97 -24.68
CA PRO A 313 -6.89 38.08 -23.89
C PRO A 313 -5.79 39.13 -23.58
N LEU A 314 -4.50 38.76 -23.63
CA LEU A 314 -3.40 39.67 -23.35
C LEU A 314 -2.75 40.23 -24.60
N SER A 315 -2.53 39.41 -25.66
CA SER A 315 -1.91 39.87 -26.91
C SER A 315 -2.91 40.45 -27.92
N GLY A 316 -4.18 40.06 -27.84
CA GLY A 316 -5.20 40.39 -28.83
C GLY A 316 -5.10 39.60 -30.13
N GLU A 317 -4.14 38.70 -30.25
CA GLU A 317 -3.93 37.89 -31.46
C GLU A 317 -4.98 36.80 -31.59
N LYS A 318 -5.32 36.45 -32.82
CA LYS A 318 -6.18 35.31 -33.13
C LYS A 318 -5.38 34.02 -33.11
N VAL A 319 -5.89 33.00 -32.43
CA VAL A 319 -5.28 31.68 -32.35
C VAL A 319 -6.25 30.63 -32.85
N GLN A 320 -5.76 29.59 -33.51
CA GLN A 320 -6.59 28.50 -34.01
C GLN A 320 -7.11 27.63 -32.88
N ILE A 321 -8.33 27.10 -33.06
CA ILE A 321 -8.92 26.13 -32.13
C ILE A 321 -8.92 24.76 -32.78
N TRP A 322 -8.18 23.84 -32.21
CA TRP A 322 -8.06 22.44 -32.61
C TRP A 322 -8.76 21.50 -31.63
N ILE A 323 -9.06 20.28 -32.05
CA ILE A 323 -9.40 19.16 -31.16
C ILE A 323 -8.31 18.12 -31.25
N ALA A 324 -7.99 17.48 -30.12
CA ALA A 324 -7.03 16.40 -30.05
C ALA A 324 -7.37 15.45 -28.92
N ASP A 325 -7.10 14.17 -29.11
CA ASP A 325 -7.46 13.13 -28.17
C ASP A 325 -6.62 13.11 -26.87
N TYR A 326 -5.43 13.69 -26.88
CA TYR A 326 -4.59 13.81 -25.68
C TYR A 326 -5.11 14.82 -24.65
N VAL A 327 -6.10 15.65 -25.02
CA VAL A 327 -6.82 16.53 -24.09
C VAL A 327 -8.07 15.81 -23.60
N LEU A 328 -8.18 15.64 -22.29
CA LEU A 328 -9.30 14.93 -21.67
C LEU A 328 -10.37 15.89 -21.18
N SER A 329 -11.63 15.59 -21.47
CA SER A 329 -12.80 16.36 -20.95
C SER A 329 -12.93 16.26 -19.44
N THR A 330 -12.37 15.21 -18.86
CA THR A 330 -12.38 14.95 -17.42
C THR A 330 -11.28 15.67 -16.66
N TYR A 331 -10.34 16.31 -17.33
CA TYR A 331 -9.24 17.03 -16.70
C TYR A 331 -9.32 18.54 -16.94
N GLY A 332 -9.35 19.30 -15.83
CA GLY A 332 -9.43 20.75 -15.89
C GLY A 332 -10.71 21.23 -16.55
N THR A 333 -10.57 22.05 -17.57
CA THR A 333 -11.68 22.61 -18.34
C THR A 333 -12.00 21.82 -19.62
N GLY A 334 -11.27 20.73 -19.88
CA GLY A 334 -11.34 20.04 -21.18
C GLY A 334 -10.70 20.81 -22.34
N ALA A 335 -9.93 21.84 -22.04
CA ALA A 335 -9.24 22.68 -23.01
C ALA A 335 -7.86 23.09 -22.48
N ILE A 336 -6.90 23.24 -23.38
CA ILE A 336 -5.58 23.75 -23.06
C ILE A 336 -5.19 24.91 -23.99
N MET A 337 -4.39 25.85 -23.51
CA MET A 337 -3.62 26.72 -24.38
C MET A 337 -2.29 26.07 -24.72
N ALA A 338 -1.93 26.04 -25.98
CA ALA A 338 -0.69 25.43 -26.43
C ALA A 338 0.39 26.46 -26.61
N VAL A 339 1.56 26.19 -26.00
CA VAL A 339 2.76 27.04 -26.10
C VAL A 339 3.90 26.20 -26.64
N PRO A 340 3.98 25.99 -27.94
CA PRO A 340 4.92 25.06 -28.57
C PRO A 340 6.39 25.39 -28.34
N ALA A 341 6.74 26.64 -28.11
CA ALA A 341 8.11 27.01 -27.81
C ALA A 341 8.62 26.52 -26.43
N HIS A 342 7.71 26.20 -25.48
CA HIS A 342 8.05 25.92 -24.11
C HIS A 342 7.35 24.68 -23.52
N ASP A 343 6.77 23.84 -24.36
CA ASP A 343 6.20 22.54 -24.02
C ASP A 343 6.49 21.51 -25.11
N ASP A 344 7.05 20.37 -24.74
CA ASP A 344 7.49 19.35 -25.69
C ASP A 344 6.34 18.77 -26.52
N ARG A 345 5.17 18.53 -25.89
CA ARG A 345 3.99 17.98 -26.60
C ARG A 345 3.41 18.97 -27.57
N ASP A 346 3.32 20.22 -27.16
CA ASP A 346 2.82 21.30 -28.02
C ASP A 346 3.78 21.56 -29.18
N TYR A 347 5.09 21.42 -28.92
CA TYR A 347 6.12 21.54 -29.95
C TYR A 347 5.98 20.46 -31.03
N GLU A 348 5.82 19.21 -30.65
CA GLU A 348 5.62 18.09 -31.59
C GLU A 348 4.35 18.29 -32.42
N PHE A 349 3.26 18.70 -31.77
CA PHE A 349 1.99 18.97 -32.42
C PHE A 349 2.12 20.14 -33.45
N ALA A 350 2.76 21.22 -33.02
CA ALA A 350 2.97 22.39 -33.89
C ALA A 350 3.85 22.06 -35.08
N LYS A 351 4.90 21.27 -34.92
CA LYS A 351 5.75 20.80 -36.03
C LYS A 351 4.98 19.92 -36.99
N LYS A 352 4.16 19.01 -36.49
CA LYS A 352 3.36 18.10 -37.33
C LYS A 352 2.32 18.82 -38.17
N PHE A 353 1.68 19.85 -37.64
CA PHE A 353 0.59 20.57 -38.27
C PHE A 353 0.98 21.97 -38.81
N ASP A 354 2.28 22.27 -38.81
CA ASP A 354 2.82 23.54 -39.29
C ASP A 354 2.18 24.78 -38.65
N LEU A 355 2.11 24.74 -37.30
CA LEU A 355 1.57 25.81 -36.49
C LEU A 355 2.68 26.74 -35.97
N PRO A 356 2.39 28.03 -35.69
CA PRO A 356 3.38 28.98 -35.20
C PRO A 356 4.03 28.56 -33.89
N ILE A 357 5.36 28.76 -33.79
CA ILE A 357 6.14 28.54 -32.56
C ILE A 357 6.74 29.89 -32.15
N ILE A 358 6.27 30.44 -31.04
CA ILE A 358 6.62 31.80 -30.60
C ILE A 358 7.43 31.69 -29.31
N GLU A 359 8.71 32.03 -29.36
CA GLU A 359 9.57 32.08 -28.19
C GLU A 359 9.18 33.24 -27.27
N VAL A 360 8.95 32.91 -25.96
CA VAL A 360 8.59 33.89 -24.94
C VAL A 360 9.45 33.79 -23.66
N ILE A 361 10.37 32.84 -23.64
CA ILE A 361 11.36 32.67 -22.58
C ILE A 361 12.72 32.50 -23.24
N GLU A 362 13.68 33.32 -22.83
CA GLU A 362 15.05 33.31 -23.35
C GLU A 362 15.84 32.12 -22.75
N GLY A 363 16.68 31.48 -23.56
CA GLY A 363 17.62 30.48 -23.06
C GLY A 363 17.73 29.18 -23.86
N GLY A 364 16.94 28.98 -24.90
CA GLY A 364 16.97 27.80 -25.77
C GLY A 364 16.99 28.14 -27.27
N ASN A 365 16.98 27.09 -28.09
CA ASN A 365 16.82 27.19 -29.52
C ASN A 365 15.52 26.50 -29.94
N VAL A 366 14.46 27.28 -30.11
CA VAL A 366 13.11 26.81 -30.45
C VAL A 366 13.00 26.27 -31.89
N GLU A 367 14.02 26.48 -32.76
CA GLU A 367 14.06 25.85 -34.07
C GLU A 367 14.37 24.34 -33.97
N GLU A 368 15.11 23.93 -32.96
CA GLU A 368 15.55 22.56 -32.74
C GLU A 368 14.65 21.78 -31.73
N ALA A 369 14.23 22.44 -30.65
CA ALA A 369 13.41 21.83 -29.61
C ALA A 369 12.68 22.88 -28.75
N ALA A 370 11.67 22.45 -28.01
CA ALA A 370 11.05 23.29 -26.98
C ALA A 370 12.07 23.59 -25.87
N TYR A 371 11.99 24.79 -25.30
CA TYR A 371 12.77 25.19 -24.15
C TYR A 371 11.89 25.23 -22.91
N THR A 372 12.05 24.27 -22.04
CA THR A 372 11.23 24.09 -20.82
C THR A 372 11.90 24.66 -19.56
N GLY A 373 13.07 25.27 -19.69
CA GLY A 373 13.85 25.84 -18.58
C GLY A 373 13.36 27.21 -18.12
N GLU A 374 14.08 27.76 -17.18
CA GLU A 374 13.86 29.12 -16.66
C GLU A 374 14.61 30.15 -17.49
N GLY A 375 14.12 31.38 -17.48
CA GLY A 375 14.75 32.50 -18.19
C GLY A 375 13.92 33.76 -18.10
N LYS A 376 14.50 34.85 -18.66
CA LYS A 376 13.79 36.11 -18.78
C LYS A 376 12.76 36.05 -19.87
N HIS A 377 11.59 36.66 -19.65
CA HIS A 377 10.53 36.74 -20.64
C HIS A 377 10.88 37.72 -21.76
N ILE A 378 10.57 37.33 -23.00
CA ILE A 378 10.71 38.12 -24.24
C ILE A 378 9.40 38.00 -25.02
N ASN A 379 9.17 38.91 -25.93
CA ASN A 379 7.96 38.94 -26.79
C ASN A 379 6.64 38.86 -25.99
N SER A 380 6.63 39.40 -24.78
CA SER A 380 5.57 39.18 -23.79
C SER A 380 5.04 40.47 -23.15
N GLY A 381 5.10 41.59 -23.89
CA GLY A 381 4.55 42.86 -23.43
C GLY A 381 5.09 43.28 -22.04
N GLU A 382 4.20 43.49 -21.08
CA GLU A 382 4.57 43.89 -19.71
C GLU A 382 5.35 42.84 -18.93
N LEU A 383 5.39 41.57 -19.40
CA LEU A 383 6.15 40.51 -18.78
C LEU A 383 7.63 40.48 -19.20
N ASN A 384 8.01 41.23 -20.21
CA ASN A 384 9.38 41.25 -20.71
C ASN A 384 10.39 41.61 -19.62
N GLY A 385 11.46 40.83 -19.54
CA GLY A 385 12.55 40.99 -18.61
C GLY A 385 12.30 40.38 -17.23
N LEU A 386 11.10 39.85 -16.95
CA LEU A 386 10.77 39.17 -15.68
C LEU A 386 11.22 37.71 -15.73
N GLU A 387 11.68 37.18 -14.59
CA GLU A 387 11.91 35.76 -14.38
C GLU A 387 10.57 35.03 -14.22
N ASN A 388 10.58 33.69 -14.34
CA ASN A 388 9.35 32.86 -14.39
C ASN A 388 8.35 33.15 -13.25
N GLU A 389 8.80 33.16 -12.01
CA GLU A 389 7.91 33.35 -10.86
C GLU A 389 7.26 34.74 -10.82
N ALA A 390 8.06 35.78 -11.07
CA ALA A 390 7.57 37.16 -11.15
C ALA A 390 6.62 37.35 -12.34
N ALA A 391 6.92 36.72 -13.45
CA ALA A 391 6.09 36.76 -14.66
C ALA A 391 4.74 36.06 -14.45
N ILE A 392 4.72 34.91 -13.75
CA ILE A 392 3.48 34.21 -13.39
C ILE A 392 2.57 35.12 -12.56
N THR A 393 3.11 35.72 -11.52
CA THR A 393 2.36 36.64 -10.64
C THR A 393 1.80 37.83 -11.43
N LYS A 394 2.63 38.44 -12.29
CA LYS A 394 2.22 39.59 -13.11
C LYS A 394 1.19 39.21 -14.15
N ALA A 395 1.32 38.03 -14.79
CA ALA A 395 0.37 37.55 -15.78
C ALA A 395 -1.02 37.34 -15.17
N ILE A 396 -1.10 36.73 -13.99
CA ILE A 396 -2.36 36.55 -13.26
C ILE A 396 -2.99 37.90 -12.96
N GLN A 397 -2.20 38.86 -12.49
CA GLN A 397 -2.68 40.21 -12.17
C GLN A 397 -3.24 40.90 -13.42
N LEU A 398 -2.59 40.81 -14.59
CA LEU A 398 -3.05 41.36 -15.83
C LEU A 398 -4.35 40.71 -16.33
N LEU A 399 -4.46 39.39 -16.18
CA LEU A 399 -5.69 38.64 -16.54
C LEU A 399 -6.86 39.03 -15.65
N GLU A 400 -6.65 39.19 -14.35
CA GLU A 400 -7.67 39.66 -13.39
C GLU A 400 -8.14 41.08 -13.70
N GLN A 401 -7.23 41.99 -14.03
CA GLN A 401 -7.55 43.37 -14.42
C GLN A 401 -8.42 43.42 -15.69
N LYS A 402 -8.21 42.53 -16.63
CA LYS A 402 -9.02 42.41 -17.86
C LYS A 402 -10.31 41.61 -17.70
N GLY A 403 -10.53 41.01 -16.52
CA GLY A 403 -11.67 40.09 -16.29
C GLY A 403 -11.60 38.83 -17.16
N ALA A 404 -10.40 38.44 -17.61
CA ALA A 404 -10.14 37.30 -18.49
C ALA A 404 -9.52 36.11 -17.79
N GLY A 405 -9.28 36.18 -16.49
CA GLY A 405 -8.72 35.07 -15.75
C GLY A 405 -8.65 35.31 -14.24
N GLU A 406 -8.34 34.26 -13.52
CA GLU A 406 -8.20 34.28 -12.08
C GLU A 406 -7.19 33.24 -11.63
N LYS A 407 -6.56 33.49 -10.48
CA LYS A 407 -5.72 32.45 -9.83
C LYS A 407 -6.57 31.25 -9.46
N LYS A 408 -6.09 30.06 -9.77
CA LYS A 408 -6.82 28.84 -9.46
C LYS A 408 -5.87 27.71 -9.05
N VAL A 409 -6.32 26.91 -8.11
CA VAL A 409 -5.72 25.62 -7.75
C VAL A 409 -6.51 24.52 -8.43
N ASN A 410 -5.82 23.59 -9.05
CA ASN A 410 -6.44 22.45 -9.74
C ASN A 410 -5.83 21.14 -9.22
N TYR A 411 -6.57 20.06 -9.38
CA TYR A 411 -6.18 18.72 -8.93
C TYR A 411 -6.33 17.73 -10.07
N LYS A 412 -5.42 16.75 -10.16
CA LYS A 412 -5.61 15.58 -11.02
C LYS A 412 -6.64 14.62 -10.47
N LEU A 413 -6.72 14.54 -9.13
CA LEU A 413 -7.70 13.71 -8.43
C LEU A 413 -9.11 13.98 -8.94
N ARG A 414 -9.85 12.89 -9.21
CA ARG A 414 -11.25 12.92 -9.58
C ARG A 414 -12.09 12.43 -8.41
N ASP A 415 -13.35 12.87 -8.36
CA ASP A 415 -14.32 12.31 -7.44
C ASP A 415 -14.45 10.81 -7.67
N TRP A 416 -14.67 10.08 -6.59
CA TRP A 416 -14.67 8.63 -6.60
C TRP A 416 -15.96 8.08 -7.18
N LEU A 417 -15.88 7.40 -8.33
CA LEU A 417 -17.00 6.69 -8.94
C LEU A 417 -17.43 5.52 -8.04
N PHE A 418 -18.57 5.68 -7.36
CA PHE A 418 -18.94 4.82 -6.24
C PHE A 418 -19.97 3.76 -6.58
N SER A 419 -20.78 3.94 -7.59
CA SER A 419 -21.82 2.97 -7.96
C SER A 419 -21.28 1.87 -8.89
N ARG A 420 -21.79 0.65 -8.67
CA ARG A 420 -21.50 -0.52 -9.51
C ARG A 420 -22.82 -1.15 -9.96
N GLN A 421 -22.90 -1.56 -11.22
CA GLN A 421 -24.02 -2.24 -11.81
C GLN A 421 -23.86 -3.75 -11.63
N ARG A 422 -23.72 -4.15 -10.36
CA ARG A 422 -23.43 -5.51 -9.93
C ARG A 422 -24.49 -5.94 -8.88
N TYR A 423 -24.69 -7.25 -8.77
CA TYR A 423 -25.51 -7.84 -7.72
C TYR A 423 -24.74 -7.97 -6.40
N TRP A 424 -23.52 -8.54 -6.46
CA TRP A 424 -22.76 -8.88 -5.27
C TRP A 424 -21.98 -7.68 -4.73
N GLY A 425 -22.67 -6.89 -3.97
CA GLY A 425 -22.19 -5.66 -3.33
C GLY A 425 -23.22 -5.12 -2.36
N GLU A 426 -22.83 -4.14 -1.55
CA GLU A 426 -23.74 -3.49 -0.61
C GLU A 426 -24.76 -2.66 -1.39
N PRO A 427 -26.08 -2.85 -1.14
CA PRO A 427 -27.09 -1.95 -1.71
C PRO A 427 -26.87 -0.51 -1.23
N ILE A 428 -26.95 0.44 -2.16
CA ILE A 428 -26.90 1.87 -1.82
C ILE A 428 -28.26 2.26 -1.23
N PRO A 429 -28.32 2.78 0.01
CA PRO A 429 -29.58 2.96 0.76
C PRO A 429 -30.32 4.25 0.36
N VAL A 430 -30.76 4.32 -0.88
CA VAL A 430 -31.45 5.48 -1.46
C VAL A 430 -32.74 5.06 -2.15
N ILE A 431 -33.75 5.91 -2.07
CA ILE A 431 -35.07 5.75 -2.73
C ILE A 431 -35.30 6.94 -3.64
N HIS A 432 -35.66 6.66 -4.89
CA HIS A 432 -36.08 7.64 -5.90
C HIS A 432 -37.60 7.68 -5.93
N TRP A 433 -38.19 8.79 -5.52
CA TRP A 433 -39.65 8.96 -5.45
C TRP A 433 -40.23 9.43 -6.79
N GLU A 434 -41.52 9.09 -7.00
CA GLU A 434 -42.23 9.43 -8.24
C GLU A 434 -42.36 10.93 -8.48
N ASP A 435 -42.25 11.77 -7.46
CA ASP A 435 -42.23 13.23 -7.55
C ASP A 435 -40.91 13.82 -7.99
N GLY A 436 -39.92 12.97 -8.27
CA GLY A 436 -38.54 13.36 -8.64
C GLY A 436 -37.61 13.65 -7.47
N THR A 437 -38.09 13.54 -6.22
CA THR A 437 -37.21 13.66 -5.04
C THR A 437 -36.48 12.38 -4.72
N MET A 438 -35.44 12.49 -3.93
CA MET A 438 -34.59 11.38 -3.52
C MET A 438 -34.34 11.46 -2.01
N THR A 439 -34.48 10.35 -1.31
CA THR A 439 -34.23 10.25 0.12
C THR A 439 -33.39 9.04 0.43
N THR A 440 -32.66 9.09 1.55
CA THR A 440 -32.01 7.91 2.09
C THR A 440 -33.01 7.02 2.83
N VAL A 441 -32.72 5.73 2.92
CA VAL A 441 -33.43 4.81 3.80
C VAL A 441 -33.26 5.30 5.25
N PRO A 442 -34.30 5.30 6.08
CA PRO A 442 -34.15 5.66 7.50
C PRO A 442 -33.11 4.79 8.20
N GLU A 443 -32.31 5.40 9.06
CA GLU A 443 -31.23 4.70 9.76
C GLU A 443 -31.71 3.50 10.58
N GLU A 444 -32.89 3.62 11.18
CA GLU A 444 -33.55 2.56 11.96
C GLU A 444 -33.97 1.34 11.12
N GLU A 445 -34.07 1.50 9.80
CA GLU A 445 -34.42 0.41 8.87
C GLU A 445 -33.18 -0.30 8.31
N LEU A 446 -31.98 0.17 8.64
CA LEU A 446 -30.75 -0.50 8.22
C LEU A 446 -30.51 -1.79 9.03
N PRO A 447 -29.93 -2.83 8.44
CA PRO A 447 -29.41 -2.88 7.08
C PRO A 447 -30.50 -3.03 6.03
N LEU A 448 -30.32 -2.35 4.89
CA LEU A 448 -31.06 -2.67 3.67
C LEU A 448 -30.44 -3.94 3.10
N LEU A 449 -31.14 -5.05 3.21
CA LEU A 449 -30.61 -6.36 2.84
C LEU A 449 -30.48 -6.54 1.32
N LEU A 450 -29.37 -7.13 0.90
CA LEU A 450 -29.20 -7.63 -0.45
C LEU A 450 -30.20 -8.79 -0.66
N PRO A 451 -31.16 -8.67 -1.60
CA PRO A 451 -32.18 -9.69 -1.79
C PRO A 451 -31.57 -10.98 -2.37
N GLU A 452 -32.12 -12.12 -1.97
CA GLU A 452 -31.80 -13.39 -2.61
C GLU A 452 -32.49 -13.48 -3.97
N THR A 453 -31.77 -13.97 -4.98
CA THR A 453 -32.30 -14.19 -6.33
C THR A 453 -31.50 -15.25 -7.05
N ASP A 454 -32.17 -16.00 -7.94
CA ASP A 454 -31.53 -16.94 -8.86
C ASP A 454 -31.03 -16.25 -10.13
N GLU A 455 -31.43 -14.99 -10.36
CA GLU A 455 -31.08 -14.21 -11.54
C GLU A 455 -30.13 -13.06 -11.20
N ILE A 456 -28.83 -13.30 -11.37
CA ILE A 456 -27.77 -12.30 -11.15
C ILE A 456 -27.10 -11.83 -12.44
N LYS A 457 -27.71 -12.18 -13.60
CA LYS A 457 -27.19 -11.79 -14.92
C LYS A 457 -27.35 -10.28 -15.13
N PRO A 458 -26.41 -9.65 -15.85
CA PRO A 458 -26.54 -8.26 -16.27
C PRO A 458 -27.88 -8.03 -16.99
N SER A 459 -28.51 -6.87 -16.72
CA SER A 459 -29.81 -6.50 -17.28
C SER A 459 -29.77 -6.23 -18.80
N GLY A 460 -28.61 -5.95 -19.36
CA GLY A 460 -28.45 -5.51 -20.76
C GLY A 460 -28.83 -4.04 -21.01
N THR A 461 -29.39 -3.36 -19.99
CA THR A 461 -29.83 -1.95 -20.06
C THR A 461 -28.84 -0.97 -19.45
N GLY A 462 -27.78 -1.48 -18.82
CA GLY A 462 -26.87 -0.70 -18.01
C GLY A 462 -27.28 -0.59 -16.54
N GLU A 463 -28.44 -1.08 -16.17
CA GLU A 463 -28.86 -1.16 -14.77
C GLU A 463 -28.31 -2.43 -14.10
N SER A 464 -28.20 -2.39 -12.78
CA SER A 464 -27.84 -3.54 -11.95
C SER A 464 -28.87 -4.67 -12.07
N PRO A 465 -28.49 -5.95 -11.90
CA PRO A 465 -29.43 -7.05 -11.79
C PRO A 465 -30.52 -6.87 -10.73
N LEU A 466 -30.30 -6.06 -9.72
CA LEU A 466 -31.30 -5.70 -8.70
C LEU A 466 -32.53 -5.02 -9.30
N ALA A 467 -32.40 -4.35 -10.44
CA ALA A 467 -33.49 -3.70 -11.14
C ALA A 467 -34.57 -4.67 -11.60
N ASN A 468 -34.25 -5.93 -11.75
CA ASN A 468 -35.17 -7.01 -12.18
C ASN A 468 -35.92 -7.64 -11.01
N ILE A 469 -35.66 -7.23 -9.77
CA ILE A 469 -36.30 -7.80 -8.58
C ILE A 469 -37.38 -6.84 -8.09
N ASP A 470 -38.60 -7.00 -8.55
CA ASP A 470 -39.71 -6.11 -8.26
C ASP A 470 -39.97 -5.94 -6.76
N SER A 471 -39.84 -7.01 -5.99
CA SER A 471 -40.05 -6.98 -4.53
C SER A 471 -39.01 -6.13 -3.80
N PHE A 472 -37.82 -5.97 -4.38
CA PHE A 472 -36.77 -5.11 -3.86
C PHE A 472 -36.92 -3.67 -4.32
N VAL A 473 -37.14 -3.49 -5.63
CA VAL A 473 -37.13 -2.16 -6.29
C VAL A 473 -38.29 -1.30 -5.87
N ASN A 474 -39.53 -1.86 -5.84
CA ASN A 474 -40.73 -1.09 -5.63
C ASN A 474 -41.00 -0.86 -4.15
N VAL A 475 -41.17 0.38 -3.78
CA VAL A 475 -41.50 0.80 -2.41
C VAL A 475 -42.67 1.77 -2.44
N VAL A 476 -43.44 1.80 -1.36
CA VAL A 476 -44.52 2.76 -1.13
C VAL A 476 -44.34 3.38 0.24
N ASP A 477 -44.33 4.69 0.32
CA ASP A 477 -44.31 5.39 1.59
C ASP A 477 -45.66 5.13 2.33
N GLU A 478 -45.58 4.47 3.46
CA GLU A 478 -46.76 4.10 4.26
C GLU A 478 -47.59 5.33 4.75
N LYS A 479 -46.92 6.47 4.93
CA LYS A 479 -47.59 7.69 5.42
C LYS A 479 -48.29 8.49 4.34
N THR A 480 -47.70 8.56 3.15
CA THR A 480 -48.15 9.40 2.05
C THR A 480 -48.77 8.61 0.91
N GLY A 481 -48.54 7.32 0.82
CA GLY A 481 -48.90 6.47 -0.32
C GLY A 481 -48.06 6.73 -1.58
N MET A 482 -47.05 7.56 -1.49
CA MET A 482 -46.18 7.88 -2.62
C MET A 482 -45.36 6.65 -3.02
N LYS A 483 -45.30 6.38 -4.32
CA LYS A 483 -44.51 5.29 -4.89
C LYS A 483 -43.08 5.72 -5.13
N GLY A 484 -42.15 4.80 -4.94
CA GLY A 484 -40.73 5.00 -5.18
C GLY A 484 -40.03 3.78 -5.72
N ARG A 485 -38.84 3.99 -6.20
CA ARG A 485 -37.89 2.93 -6.63
C ARG A 485 -36.64 3.00 -5.79
N ARG A 486 -36.22 1.87 -5.23
CA ARG A 486 -34.92 1.78 -4.60
C ARG A 486 -33.81 1.96 -5.63
N GLU A 487 -32.69 2.54 -5.19
CA GLU A 487 -31.46 2.54 -5.96
C GLU A 487 -31.03 1.10 -6.21
N THR A 488 -30.72 0.77 -7.45
CA THR A 488 -30.38 -0.61 -7.87
C THR A 488 -28.89 -0.82 -8.01
N ASN A 489 -28.08 0.24 -8.01
CA ASN A 489 -26.62 0.13 -7.96
C ASN A 489 -26.16 -0.35 -6.59
N THR A 490 -25.04 -1.05 -6.59
CA THR A 490 -24.33 -1.45 -5.38
C THR A 490 -23.04 -0.65 -5.20
N MET A 491 -22.47 -0.72 -4.02
CA MET A 491 -21.20 -0.06 -3.68
C MET A 491 -20.02 -0.83 -4.27
N PRO A 492 -18.87 -0.18 -4.51
CA PRO A 492 -17.66 -0.87 -4.90
C PRO A 492 -17.12 -1.71 -3.73
N GLN A 493 -16.31 -2.73 -4.04
CA GLN A 493 -15.63 -3.56 -3.04
C GLN A 493 -14.87 -2.72 -2.00
N TRP A 494 -14.26 -1.61 -2.43
CA TRP A 494 -13.50 -0.70 -1.57
C TRP A 494 -14.32 -0.07 -0.44
N ALA A 495 -15.64 0.00 -0.55
CA ALA A 495 -16.51 0.58 0.48
C ALA A 495 -16.38 -0.18 1.81
N GLY A 496 -16.48 -1.49 1.77
CA GLY A 496 -16.33 -2.33 2.97
C GLY A 496 -14.94 -2.24 3.60
N SER A 497 -13.90 -2.12 2.79
CA SER A 497 -12.52 -2.02 3.26
C SER A 497 -12.12 -0.63 3.79
N CYS A 498 -12.92 0.39 3.55
CA CYS A 498 -12.62 1.75 4.03
C CYS A 498 -12.71 1.93 5.55
N TRP A 499 -13.34 1.03 6.26
CA TRP A 499 -13.58 1.22 7.70
C TRP A 499 -13.45 -0.07 8.54
N TYR A 500 -13.05 -1.19 7.97
CA TYR A 500 -12.97 -2.50 8.67
C TYR A 500 -12.08 -2.45 9.91
N TYR A 501 -11.00 -1.69 9.88
CA TYR A 501 -10.10 -1.49 11.03
C TYR A 501 -10.82 -0.83 12.22
N LEU A 502 -11.88 -0.07 11.99
CA LEU A 502 -12.73 0.48 13.04
C LEU A 502 -13.64 -0.60 13.63
N ARG A 503 -14.23 -1.42 12.78
CA ARG A 503 -15.12 -2.48 13.20
C ARG A 503 -14.43 -3.56 14.02
N TYR A 504 -13.20 -3.87 13.72
CA TYR A 504 -12.38 -4.77 14.53
C TYR A 504 -12.26 -4.33 16.00
N ILE A 505 -12.31 -3.05 16.25
CA ILE A 505 -12.21 -2.49 17.60
C ILE A 505 -13.43 -2.88 18.46
N ASP A 506 -14.61 -2.97 17.84
CA ASP A 506 -15.86 -3.31 18.52
C ASP A 506 -16.83 -4.05 17.58
N PRO A 507 -16.50 -5.29 17.17
CA PRO A 507 -17.16 -5.95 16.05
C PRO A 507 -18.59 -6.39 16.30
N LYS A 508 -19.02 -6.47 17.56
CA LYS A 508 -20.35 -6.96 17.97
C LYS A 508 -21.28 -5.84 18.43
N ASN A 509 -20.89 -4.59 18.26
CA ASN A 509 -21.73 -3.46 18.65
C ASN A 509 -22.92 -3.32 17.67
N GLU A 510 -24.14 -3.45 18.21
CA GLU A 510 -25.36 -3.36 17.41
C GLU A 510 -25.89 -1.93 17.27
N ASN A 511 -25.43 -1.00 18.11
CA ASN A 511 -25.95 0.35 18.22
C ASN A 511 -25.14 1.40 17.47
N MET A 512 -23.88 1.13 17.20
CA MET A 512 -22.95 2.03 16.50
C MET A 512 -21.85 1.23 15.82
N LEU A 513 -21.11 1.85 14.91
CA LEU A 513 -20.03 1.16 14.19
C LEU A 513 -18.94 0.66 15.13
N ALA A 514 -18.67 1.39 16.21
CA ALA A 514 -17.83 1.00 17.34
C ALA A 514 -18.01 2.00 18.48
N ASP A 515 -17.77 1.54 19.71
CA ASP A 515 -17.84 2.37 20.92
C ASP A 515 -16.81 3.52 20.87
N PRO A 516 -17.20 4.78 21.15
CA PRO A 516 -16.31 5.92 21.06
C PRO A 516 -15.09 5.85 22.00
N GLU A 517 -15.23 5.32 23.19
CA GLU A 517 -14.11 5.16 24.15
C GLU A 517 -13.11 4.11 23.66
N LYS A 518 -13.59 3.03 23.05
CA LYS A 518 -12.73 2.01 22.44
C LYS A 518 -12.00 2.57 21.22
N LEU A 519 -12.68 3.34 20.36
CA LEU A 519 -12.05 4.03 19.22
C LEU A 519 -10.94 4.98 19.69
N LYS A 520 -11.20 5.74 20.75
CA LYS A 520 -10.23 6.67 21.34
C LYS A 520 -8.98 5.95 21.86
N HIS A 521 -9.15 4.77 22.44
CA HIS A 521 -8.03 3.96 22.96
C HIS A 521 -7.19 3.34 21.85
N TRP A 522 -7.82 2.74 20.85
CA TRP A 522 -7.14 1.90 19.85
C TRP A 522 -6.58 2.66 18.64
N LEU A 523 -7.16 3.81 18.28
CA LEU A 523 -6.70 4.59 17.13
C LEU A 523 -5.57 5.57 17.47
N PRO A 524 -4.67 5.86 16.54
CA PRO A 524 -4.58 5.26 15.19
C PRO A 524 -4.07 3.82 15.23
N VAL A 525 -4.21 3.10 14.11
CA VAL A 525 -3.53 1.81 13.91
C VAL A 525 -2.03 2.05 14.01
N ASP A 526 -1.35 1.28 14.85
CA ASP A 526 0.08 1.48 15.10
C ASP A 526 0.97 0.99 13.97
N LEU A 527 0.63 -0.17 13.39
CA LEU A 527 1.36 -0.77 12.28
C LEU A 527 0.40 -1.40 11.29
N TYR A 528 0.53 -1.02 10.03
CA TYR A 528 -0.21 -1.59 8.91
C TYR A 528 0.75 -2.16 7.88
N ILE A 529 0.68 -3.46 7.61
CA ILE A 529 1.51 -4.14 6.61
C ILE A 529 0.63 -4.61 5.46
N GLY A 530 1.00 -4.23 4.24
CA GLY A 530 0.25 -4.61 3.05
C GLY A 530 0.91 -4.18 1.75
N GLY A 531 0.33 -4.61 0.62
CA GLY A 531 0.89 -4.39 -0.70
C GLY A 531 0.86 -2.93 -1.16
N VAL A 532 1.89 -2.54 -1.90
CA VAL A 532 2.02 -1.18 -2.47
C VAL A 532 0.95 -0.87 -3.53
N GLU A 533 0.35 -1.89 -4.14
CA GLU A 533 -0.71 -1.75 -5.15
C GLU A 533 -1.94 -1.00 -4.65
N HIS A 534 -2.14 -0.94 -3.33
CA HIS A 534 -3.26 -0.25 -2.71
C HIS A 534 -3.03 1.24 -2.42
N ALA A 535 -1.85 1.77 -2.80
CA ALA A 535 -1.44 3.15 -2.48
C ALA A 535 -2.47 4.22 -2.88
N VAL A 536 -3.02 4.13 -4.09
CA VAL A 536 -3.98 5.10 -4.64
C VAL A 536 -5.42 4.55 -4.73
N LEU A 537 -5.65 3.38 -4.16
CA LEU A 537 -6.95 2.71 -4.08
C LEU A 537 -7.42 2.65 -2.63
N HIS A 538 -7.30 1.48 -2.00
CA HIS A 538 -7.76 1.25 -0.62
C HIS A 538 -7.22 2.29 0.37
N LEU A 539 -5.89 2.56 0.35
CA LEU A 539 -5.28 3.47 1.33
C LEU A 539 -5.78 4.91 1.18
N LEU A 540 -5.96 5.37 -0.05
CA LEU A 540 -6.48 6.72 -0.30
C LEU A 540 -7.95 6.82 0.11
N TYR A 541 -8.79 5.86 -0.27
CA TYR A 541 -10.21 5.85 0.06
C TYR A 541 -10.47 5.69 1.56
N ALA A 542 -9.70 4.85 2.25
CA ALA A 542 -9.79 4.69 3.69
C ALA A 542 -9.42 5.98 4.43
N ARG A 543 -8.37 6.68 3.99
CA ARG A 543 -8.01 7.98 4.53
C ARG A 543 -9.11 9.01 4.34
N PHE A 544 -9.74 9.04 3.18
CA PHE A 544 -10.87 9.92 2.88
C PHE A 544 -12.04 9.66 3.84
N TRP A 545 -12.50 8.43 3.94
CA TRP A 545 -13.61 8.10 4.84
C TRP A 545 -13.29 8.39 6.30
N HIS A 546 -12.06 8.11 6.72
CA HIS A 546 -11.62 8.39 8.08
C HIS A 546 -11.68 9.90 8.41
N LYS A 547 -11.24 10.75 7.47
CA LYS A 547 -11.32 12.22 7.64
C LYS A 547 -12.75 12.72 7.72
N VAL A 548 -13.64 12.15 6.94
CA VAL A 548 -15.08 12.46 7.03
C VAL A 548 -15.62 12.07 8.40
N LEU A 549 -15.30 10.87 8.88
CA LEU A 549 -15.70 10.41 10.21
C LEU A 549 -15.08 11.25 11.33
N TYR A 550 -13.86 11.74 11.15
CA TYR A 550 -13.24 12.69 12.06
C TYR A 550 -14.01 14.00 12.13
N ASP A 551 -14.36 14.57 11.00
CA ASP A 551 -15.16 15.80 10.93
C ASP A 551 -16.57 15.65 11.57
N LEU A 552 -17.11 14.45 11.53
CA LEU A 552 -18.38 14.11 12.20
C LEU A 552 -18.23 13.82 13.71
N GLY A 553 -16.99 13.80 14.22
CA GLY A 553 -16.72 13.53 15.63
C GLY A 553 -16.82 12.05 16.02
N ILE A 554 -16.79 11.14 15.06
CA ILE A 554 -16.94 9.68 15.27
C ILE A 554 -15.59 9.04 15.62
N VAL A 555 -14.52 9.45 14.96
CA VAL A 555 -13.16 8.97 15.22
C VAL A 555 -12.29 10.08 15.81
N PRO A 556 -11.33 9.75 16.70
CA PRO A 556 -10.55 10.76 17.43
C PRO A 556 -9.33 11.27 16.69
N THR A 557 -8.93 10.64 15.58
CA THR A 557 -7.72 10.97 14.84
C THR A 557 -8.03 11.37 13.41
N LYS A 558 -7.18 12.24 12.83
CA LYS A 558 -7.30 12.66 11.42
C LYS A 558 -6.88 11.56 10.44
N GLU A 559 -5.95 10.70 10.87
CA GLU A 559 -5.39 9.62 10.07
C GLU A 559 -5.68 8.25 10.69
N PRO A 560 -5.97 7.24 9.85
CA PRO A 560 -6.27 5.90 10.34
C PRO A 560 -5.03 5.09 10.72
N PHE A 561 -3.93 5.23 9.97
CA PHE A 561 -2.75 4.37 10.03
C PHE A 561 -1.50 5.19 10.26
N GLN A 562 -0.79 4.96 11.38
CA GLN A 562 0.39 5.74 11.73
C GLN A 562 1.62 5.27 10.95
N LYS A 563 1.99 3.99 11.11
CA LYS A 563 3.10 3.38 10.40
C LYS A 563 2.58 2.39 9.36
N LEU A 564 3.04 2.55 8.14
CA LEU A 564 2.76 1.63 7.04
C LEU A 564 4.06 1.01 6.53
N PHE A 565 4.03 -0.29 6.26
CA PHE A 565 5.14 -0.99 5.65
C PHE A 565 4.63 -1.82 4.47
N ASN A 566 5.31 -1.74 3.33
CA ASN A 566 5.00 -2.54 2.16
C ASN A 566 5.97 -3.71 2.07
N GLN A 567 5.46 -4.94 2.23
CA GLN A 567 6.26 -6.13 1.97
C GLN A 567 6.54 -6.27 0.48
N GLY A 568 7.64 -6.93 0.16
CA GLY A 568 7.99 -7.31 -1.20
C GLY A 568 7.09 -8.42 -1.74
N MET A 569 7.43 -8.90 -2.91
CA MET A 569 6.69 -9.96 -3.59
C MET A 569 7.51 -11.26 -3.58
N ILE A 570 6.89 -12.39 -3.29
CA ILE A 570 7.49 -13.69 -3.51
C ILE A 570 7.22 -14.11 -4.96
N LEU A 571 8.31 -14.26 -5.71
CA LEU A 571 8.29 -14.63 -7.12
C LEU A 571 8.46 -16.15 -7.27
N GLY A 572 7.95 -16.70 -8.35
CA GLY A 572 8.21 -18.08 -8.76
C GLY A 572 9.63 -18.27 -9.28
N GLU A 573 9.97 -19.48 -9.68
CA GLU A 573 11.24 -19.78 -10.35
C GLU A 573 11.44 -18.86 -11.56
N GLY A 574 12.67 -18.39 -11.77
CA GLY A 574 13.00 -17.50 -12.86
C GLY A 574 12.59 -16.05 -12.65
N ASN A 575 12.30 -15.64 -11.41
CA ASN A 575 11.84 -14.29 -11.03
C ASN A 575 10.51 -13.85 -11.68
N GLU A 576 9.67 -14.81 -12.03
CA GLU A 576 8.36 -14.52 -12.57
C GLU A 576 7.29 -14.37 -11.49
N LYS A 577 6.38 -13.40 -11.67
CA LYS A 577 5.22 -13.25 -10.79
C LYS A 577 4.39 -14.54 -10.78
N MET A 578 4.05 -15.05 -9.59
CA MET A 578 3.13 -16.16 -9.45
C MET A 578 1.73 -15.76 -9.88
N SER A 579 1.12 -16.55 -10.76
CA SER A 579 -0.27 -16.37 -11.16
C SER A 579 -0.91 -17.71 -11.53
N LYS A 580 -2.22 -17.80 -11.35
CA LYS A 580 -2.99 -18.99 -11.72
C LYS A 580 -2.88 -19.31 -13.22
N SER A 581 -2.87 -18.27 -14.05
CA SER A 581 -2.75 -18.41 -15.50
C SER A 581 -1.42 -18.99 -15.96
N LYS A 582 -0.36 -18.77 -15.20
CA LYS A 582 0.99 -19.32 -15.46
C LYS A 582 1.21 -20.71 -14.86
N GLY A 583 0.30 -21.16 -13.97
CA GLY A 583 0.43 -22.46 -13.30
C GLY A 583 1.62 -22.58 -12.35
N ASN A 584 2.20 -21.44 -11.91
CA ASN A 584 3.40 -21.41 -11.06
C ASN A 584 3.09 -21.05 -9.60
N VAL A 585 1.84 -21.06 -9.18
CA VAL A 585 1.41 -20.79 -7.81
C VAL A 585 1.74 -21.96 -6.90
N ILE A 586 2.36 -21.68 -5.75
CA ILE A 586 2.67 -22.69 -4.73
C ILE A 586 1.65 -22.59 -3.61
N ASN A 587 1.01 -23.72 -3.30
CA ASN A 587 0.05 -23.83 -2.20
C ASN A 587 0.78 -23.99 -0.87
N PRO A 588 0.53 -23.13 0.12
CA PRO A 588 1.16 -23.26 1.44
C PRO A 588 0.81 -24.58 2.15
N ASP A 589 -0.32 -25.23 1.86
CA ASP A 589 -0.72 -26.50 2.46
C ASP A 589 0.34 -27.58 2.21
N GLU A 590 0.92 -27.64 1.02
CA GLU A 590 1.97 -28.60 0.66
C GLU A 590 3.24 -28.40 1.50
N ILE A 591 3.60 -27.13 1.71
CA ILE A 591 4.79 -26.77 2.48
C ILE A 591 4.58 -27.02 3.98
N VAL A 592 3.40 -26.70 4.49
CA VAL A 592 3.06 -26.97 5.90
C VAL A 592 3.09 -28.48 6.19
N GLN A 593 2.60 -29.29 5.29
CA GLN A 593 2.63 -30.74 5.42
C GLN A 593 4.06 -31.30 5.36
N SER A 594 4.86 -30.89 4.39
CA SER A 594 6.21 -31.42 4.15
C SER A 594 7.27 -30.88 5.11
N HIS A 595 7.26 -29.57 5.38
CA HIS A 595 8.30 -28.88 6.13
C HIS A 595 7.81 -28.28 7.46
N GLY A 596 6.53 -28.04 7.60
CA GLY A 596 5.93 -27.39 8.75
C GLY A 596 5.68 -25.90 8.56
N ALA A 597 4.69 -25.37 9.29
CA ALA A 597 4.34 -23.96 9.28
C ALA A 597 5.47 -23.07 9.79
N ASP A 598 6.15 -23.49 10.85
CA ASP A 598 7.29 -22.74 11.41
C ASP A 598 8.44 -22.62 10.41
N THR A 599 8.69 -23.66 9.61
CA THR A 599 9.68 -23.62 8.56
C THR A 599 9.32 -22.62 7.46
N LEU A 600 8.07 -22.60 7.02
CA LEU A 600 7.60 -21.65 6.01
C LEU A 600 7.72 -20.19 6.51
N ARG A 601 7.28 -19.92 7.73
CA ARG A 601 7.40 -18.60 8.37
C ARG A 601 8.86 -18.15 8.45
N LEU A 602 9.73 -19.02 8.94
CA LEU A 602 11.17 -18.76 9.04
C LEU A 602 11.79 -18.48 7.68
N TYR A 603 11.47 -19.31 6.70
CA TYR A 603 11.96 -19.18 5.32
C TYR A 603 11.61 -17.82 4.71
N GLU A 604 10.33 -17.44 4.77
CA GLU A 604 9.86 -16.20 4.17
C GLU A 604 10.47 -14.95 4.81
N MET A 605 10.80 -15.02 6.11
CA MET A 605 11.43 -13.91 6.83
C MET A 605 12.95 -13.87 6.69
N PHE A 606 13.59 -15.01 6.37
CA PHE A 606 15.04 -15.14 6.32
C PHE A 606 15.66 -14.81 4.96
N MET A 607 14.97 -15.08 3.87
CA MET A 607 15.53 -15.09 2.52
C MET A 607 15.95 -13.72 2.00
N GLY A 608 15.55 -12.64 2.62
CA GLY A 608 15.95 -11.29 2.28
C GLY A 608 15.21 -10.23 3.08
N PRO A 609 15.48 -8.94 2.83
CA PRO A 609 14.73 -7.85 3.44
C PRO A 609 13.23 -7.97 3.13
N LEU A 610 12.39 -7.60 4.09
CA LEU A 610 10.94 -7.76 3.99
C LEU A 610 10.33 -6.97 2.81
N ASP A 611 10.92 -5.85 2.44
CA ASP A 611 10.49 -4.99 1.32
C ASP A 611 11.04 -5.40 -0.05
N ALA A 612 11.91 -6.40 -0.11
CA ALA A 612 12.51 -6.89 -1.35
C ALA A 612 11.67 -7.98 -2.02
N ALA A 613 11.66 -7.99 -3.35
CA ALA A 613 11.15 -9.12 -4.12
C ALA A 613 12.13 -10.29 -4.04
N ILE A 614 11.62 -11.48 -3.74
CA ILE A 614 12.43 -12.68 -3.48
C ILE A 614 11.89 -13.84 -4.31
N ALA A 615 12.79 -14.52 -5.02
CA ALA A 615 12.44 -15.74 -5.75
C ALA A 615 12.28 -16.94 -4.80
N TRP A 616 11.23 -17.72 -4.99
CA TRP A 616 11.03 -18.97 -4.24
C TRP A 616 12.21 -19.93 -4.43
N SER A 617 12.71 -20.50 -3.33
CA SER A 617 13.85 -21.39 -3.32
C SER A 617 13.61 -22.62 -2.46
N GLU A 618 13.54 -23.80 -3.06
CA GLU A 618 13.43 -25.06 -2.34
C GLU A 618 14.66 -25.32 -1.44
N LYS A 619 15.85 -24.91 -1.90
CA LYS A 619 17.08 -25.00 -1.09
C LYS A 619 17.02 -24.13 0.16
N GLY A 620 16.46 -22.93 0.04
CA GLY A 620 16.26 -22.03 1.17
C GLY A 620 15.27 -22.60 2.17
N LEU A 621 14.20 -23.21 1.69
CA LEU A 621 13.19 -23.89 2.51
C LEU A 621 13.82 -25.05 3.31
N ASP A 622 14.58 -25.92 2.64
CA ASP A 622 15.30 -27.04 3.28
C ASP A 622 16.34 -26.54 4.30
N GLY A 623 17.02 -25.44 3.99
CA GLY A 623 17.97 -24.78 4.90
C GLY A 623 17.31 -24.28 6.18
N SER A 624 16.12 -23.69 6.04
CA SER A 624 15.32 -23.22 7.17
C SER A 624 14.85 -24.38 8.05
N ARG A 625 14.44 -25.48 7.44
CA ARG A 625 14.07 -26.71 8.18
C ARG A 625 15.27 -27.27 8.93
N ARG A 626 16.45 -27.34 8.31
CA ARG A 626 17.67 -27.81 8.97
C ARG A 626 18.05 -26.96 10.19
N PHE A 627 17.84 -25.66 10.16
CA PHE A 627 18.04 -24.81 11.31
C PHE A 627 17.13 -25.19 12.47
N LEU A 628 15.83 -25.38 12.23
CA LEU A 628 14.89 -25.79 13.27
C LEU A 628 15.20 -27.19 13.80
N ASP A 629 15.63 -28.12 12.95
CA ASP A 629 16.10 -29.45 13.38
C ASP A 629 17.35 -29.35 14.26
N ARG A 630 18.28 -28.43 13.97
CA ARG A 630 19.45 -28.20 14.81
C ARG A 630 19.09 -27.60 16.16
N VAL A 631 18.17 -26.67 16.21
CA VAL A 631 17.65 -26.11 17.47
C VAL A 631 17.03 -27.23 18.32
N TRP A 632 16.20 -28.06 17.71
CA TRP A 632 15.57 -29.19 18.36
C TRP A 632 16.60 -30.15 18.97
N ARG A 633 17.57 -30.63 18.16
CA ARG A 633 18.61 -31.56 18.60
C ARG A 633 19.54 -31.00 19.69
N LEU A 634 19.75 -29.70 19.70
CA LEU A 634 20.53 -29.06 20.78
C LEU A 634 19.81 -29.21 22.13
N MET A 635 18.50 -29.12 22.14
CA MET A 635 17.70 -29.01 23.36
C MET A 635 17.00 -30.29 23.78
N VAL A 636 16.67 -31.19 22.85
CA VAL A 636 15.82 -32.36 23.09
C VAL A 636 16.56 -33.62 22.68
N ASN A 637 16.66 -34.57 23.60
CA ASN A 637 17.24 -35.89 23.40
C ASN A 637 16.30 -36.76 22.54
N GLU A 638 16.81 -37.89 22.02
CA GLU A 638 16.01 -38.85 21.25
C GLU A 638 14.84 -39.45 22.00
N ASP A 639 14.89 -39.53 23.34
CA ASP A 639 13.81 -39.97 24.20
C ASP A 639 12.76 -38.88 24.54
N GLY A 640 12.94 -37.68 24.00
CA GLY A 640 12.06 -36.53 24.25
C GLY A 640 12.32 -35.74 25.50
N THR A 641 13.36 -36.10 26.28
CA THR A 641 13.76 -35.35 27.48
C THR A 641 14.68 -34.18 27.13
N LEU A 642 14.76 -33.20 28.04
CA LEU A 642 15.68 -32.07 27.88
C LEU A 642 17.13 -32.53 27.89
N SER A 643 17.95 -31.99 26.99
CA SER A 643 19.36 -32.29 26.90
C SER A 643 20.10 -31.95 28.22
N SER A 644 20.98 -32.84 28.68
CA SER A 644 21.84 -32.60 29.81
C SER A 644 22.90 -31.49 29.57
N LYS A 645 23.09 -31.08 28.34
CA LYS A 645 23.92 -29.93 27.96
C LYS A 645 23.41 -28.62 28.53
N ILE A 646 22.10 -28.50 28.78
CA ILE A 646 21.47 -27.34 29.37
C ILE A 646 21.62 -27.40 30.87
N VAL A 647 22.36 -26.45 31.44
CA VAL A 647 22.73 -26.41 32.84
C VAL A 647 22.32 -25.13 33.53
N THR A 648 22.21 -25.17 34.90
CA THR A 648 21.80 -24.02 35.70
C THR A 648 22.94 -23.12 36.16
N SER A 649 24.19 -23.58 35.99
CA SER A 649 25.41 -22.80 36.31
C SER A 649 25.96 -22.10 35.06
N ASN A 650 26.35 -20.83 35.20
CA ASN A 650 26.90 -20.06 34.11
C ASN A 650 28.43 -20.09 34.12
N ASN A 651 29.05 -20.74 33.14
CA ASN A 651 30.49 -20.74 32.93
C ASN A 651 30.99 -19.51 32.14
N LYS A 652 30.09 -18.58 31.82
CA LYS A 652 30.35 -17.32 31.11
C LYS A 652 30.80 -17.42 29.64
N SER A 653 30.91 -18.62 29.10
CA SER A 653 31.37 -18.82 27.71
C SER A 653 30.50 -18.24 26.62
N LEU A 654 29.20 -18.07 26.91
CA LEU A 654 28.20 -17.54 25.98
C LEU A 654 27.72 -16.13 26.35
N ASP A 655 28.27 -15.49 27.38
CA ASP A 655 27.80 -14.19 27.87
C ASP A 655 27.76 -13.14 26.75
N LYS A 656 28.84 -12.98 26.02
CA LYS A 656 28.96 -12.00 24.95
C LYS A 656 27.96 -12.27 23.82
N VAL A 657 28.01 -13.46 23.22
CA VAL A 657 27.15 -13.79 22.07
C VAL A 657 25.67 -13.75 22.39
N TYR A 658 25.29 -14.17 23.59
CA TYR A 658 23.90 -14.08 24.04
C TYR A 658 23.42 -12.63 24.13
N ASN A 659 24.17 -11.77 24.82
CA ASN A 659 23.79 -10.36 24.97
C ASN A 659 23.79 -9.61 23.65
N GLN A 660 24.75 -9.89 22.77
CA GLN A 660 24.77 -9.37 21.39
C GLN A 660 23.53 -9.84 20.61
N THR A 661 23.11 -11.09 20.80
CA THR A 661 21.95 -11.65 20.12
C THR A 661 20.67 -10.97 20.58
N VAL A 662 20.47 -10.78 21.89
CA VAL A 662 19.30 -10.09 22.44
C VAL A 662 19.24 -8.66 21.89
N LYS A 663 20.35 -7.94 21.92
CA LYS A 663 20.41 -6.57 21.39
C LYS A 663 20.06 -6.53 19.90
N LYS A 664 20.72 -7.35 19.09
CA LYS A 664 20.53 -7.37 17.63
C LYS A 664 19.10 -7.74 17.23
N VAL A 665 18.55 -8.79 17.82
CA VAL A 665 17.19 -9.26 17.53
C VAL A 665 16.14 -8.21 17.95
N THR A 666 16.34 -7.57 19.11
CA THR A 666 15.44 -6.51 19.59
C THR A 666 15.44 -5.32 18.63
N GLU A 667 16.62 -4.82 18.25
CA GLU A 667 16.74 -3.71 17.30
C GLU A 667 16.15 -4.06 15.91
N ASP A 668 16.41 -5.26 15.43
CA ASP A 668 15.93 -5.72 14.13
C ASP A 668 14.38 -5.91 14.12
N PHE A 669 13.80 -6.37 15.22
CA PHE A 669 12.34 -6.47 15.32
C PHE A 669 11.67 -5.09 15.31
N GLU A 670 12.28 -4.09 15.97
CA GLU A 670 11.77 -2.71 15.94
C GLU A 670 11.79 -2.09 14.53
N THR A 671 12.70 -2.54 13.68
CA THR A 671 12.87 -2.02 12.30
C THR A 671 12.38 -3.00 11.22
N LEU A 672 11.72 -4.09 11.59
CA LEU A 672 11.25 -5.14 10.67
C LEU A 672 12.38 -5.84 9.90
N GLY A 673 13.60 -5.84 10.45
CA GLY A 673 14.79 -6.49 9.88
C GLY A 673 14.89 -7.96 10.25
N PHE A 674 13.88 -8.76 9.92
CA PHE A 674 13.79 -10.15 10.37
C PHE A 674 14.87 -11.06 9.82
N ASN A 675 15.32 -10.84 8.59
CA ASN A 675 16.37 -11.64 7.98
C ASN A 675 17.69 -11.57 8.76
N THR A 676 18.07 -10.39 9.20
CA THR A 676 19.29 -10.20 10.01
C THR A 676 19.13 -10.69 11.46
N ALA A 677 17.93 -10.53 12.02
CA ALA A 677 17.59 -11.12 13.33
C ALA A 677 17.74 -12.64 13.32
N ILE A 678 17.20 -13.30 12.30
CA ILE A 678 17.31 -14.76 12.14
C ILE A 678 18.77 -15.18 11.96
N SER A 679 19.55 -14.45 11.16
CA SER A 679 20.99 -14.70 11.02
C SER A 679 21.70 -14.66 12.37
N GLN A 680 21.36 -13.71 13.22
CA GLN A 680 21.93 -13.62 14.58
C GLN A 680 21.50 -14.78 15.47
N LEU A 681 20.26 -15.24 15.36
CA LEU A 681 19.80 -16.44 16.07
C LEU A 681 20.58 -17.68 15.64
N MET A 682 20.92 -17.80 14.36
CA MET A 682 21.75 -18.88 13.83
C MET A 682 23.18 -18.80 14.39
N VAL A 683 23.74 -17.61 14.50
CA VAL A 683 25.09 -17.39 15.12
C VAL A 683 25.06 -17.88 16.56
N PHE A 684 24.05 -17.54 17.34
CA PHE A 684 23.95 -18.01 18.74
C PHE A 684 23.91 -19.54 18.83
N ILE A 685 23.10 -20.20 18.02
CA ILE A 685 23.01 -21.66 17.99
C ILE A 685 24.36 -22.30 17.58
N ASN A 686 25.03 -21.72 16.61
CA ASN A 686 26.38 -22.20 16.21
C ASN A 686 27.37 -22.14 17.39
N GLU A 687 27.34 -21.06 18.17
CA GLU A 687 28.19 -20.93 19.36
C GLU A 687 27.78 -21.93 20.45
N CYS A 688 26.48 -22.22 20.63
CA CYS A 688 26.00 -23.25 21.56
C CYS A 688 26.55 -24.65 21.22
N TYR A 689 26.69 -24.97 19.94
CA TYR A 689 27.29 -26.27 19.51
C TYR A 689 28.76 -26.39 19.78
N LYS A 690 29.49 -25.29 19.93
CA LYS A 690 30.95 -25.28 20.21
C LYS A 690 31.31 -25.48 21.68
N VAL A 691 30.37 -25.32 22.60
CA VAL A 691 30.56 -25.42 24.03
C VAL A 691 29.97 -26.72 24.57
N ASP A 692 30.46 -27.16 25.72
CA ASP A 692 29.99 -28.41 26.35
C ASP A 692 28.69 -28.18 27.17
N GLU A 693 28.51 -26.99 27.70
CA GLU A 693 27.39 -26.62 28.55
C GLU A 693 26.79 -25.29 28.10
N VAL A 694 25.46 -25.25 28.09
CA VAL A 694 24.66 -24.05 27.75
C VAL A 694 23.86 -23.60 29.00
N TYR A 695 24.07 -22.36 29.39
CA TYR A 695 23.37 -21.77 30.53
C TYR A 695 21.85 -21.65 30.26
N LYS A 696 21.02 -22.28 31.08
CA LYS A 696 19.57 -22.40 30.88
C LYS A 696 18.87 -21.05 30.66
N PRO A 697 19.13 -19.98 31.44
CA PRO A 697 18.53 -18.67 31.16
C PRO A 697 18.81 -18.13 29.76
N TYR A 698 19.97 -18.44 29.17
CA TYR A 698 20.31 -18.02 27.82
C TYR A 698 19.54 -18.79 26.75
N ILE A 699 19.34 -20.09 26.98
CA ILE A 699 18.50 -20.86 26.05
C ILE A 699 17.02 -20.48 26.18
N GLU A 700 16.56 -20.16 27.39
CA GLU A 700 15.20 -19.62 27.60
C GLU A 700 15.01 -18.28 26.87
N GLY A 701 15.97 -17.38 26.96
CA GLY A 701 15.95 -16.11 26.22
C GLY A 701 15.98 -16.31 24.70
N PHE A 702 16.76 -17.29 24.23
CA PHE A 702 16.76 -17.66 22.82
C PHE A 702 15.38 -18.17 22.36
N VAL A 703 14.76 -19.05 23.11
CA VAL A 703 13.42 -19.58 22.78
C VAL A 703 12.38 -18.47 22.74
N LYS A 704 12.47 -17.49 23.64
CA LYS A 704 11.61 -16.29 23.62
C LYS A 704 11.80 -15.46 22.35
N MET A 705 13.02 -15.32 21.86
CA MET A 705 13.32 -14.59 20.61
C MET A 705 12.91 -15.38 19.37
N LEU A 706 13.00 -16.70 19.41
CA LEU A 706 12.59 -17.57 18.30
C LEU A 706 11.08 -17.68 18.17
N ALA A 707 10.35 -17.71 19.28
CA ALA A 707 8.91 -17.97 19.34
C ALA A 707 8.06 -17.05 18.46
N PRO A 708 8.32 -15.73 18.34
CA PRO A 708 7.56 -14.89 17.42
C PRO A 708 7.67 -15.33 15.95
N ILE A 709 8.82 -15.87 15.56
CA ILE A 709 9.08 -16.33 14.19
C ILE A 709 8.52 -17.73 13.97
N ALA A 710 8.81 -18.65 14.90
CA ALA A 710 8.47 -20.07 14.86
C ALA A 710 7.70 -20.46 16.15
N PRO A 711 6.42 -20.08 16.27
CA PRO A 711 5.70 -20.13 17.54
C PRO A 711 5.40 -21.54 18.02
N HIS A 712 5.22 -22.49 17.12
CA HIS A 712 4.89 -23.87 17.53
C HIS A 712 6.08 -24.56 18.20
N ILE A 713 7.25 -24.55 17.57
CA ILE A 713 8.46 -25.08 18.16
C ILE A 713 8.88 -24.27 19.40
N GLY A 714 8.63 -22.96 19.37
CA GLY A 714 8.88 -22.07 20.53
C GLY A 714 8.06 -22.50 21.76
N GLU A 715 6.78 -22.74 21.60
CA GLU A 715 5.92 -23.25 22.67
C GLU A 715 6.36 -24.62 23.17
N GLU A 716 6.69 -25.54 22.26
CA GLU A 716 7.11 -26.90 22.62
C GLU A 716 8.42 -26.89 23.41
N LEU A 717 9.41 -26.15 22.95
CA LEU A 717 10.69 -26.01 23.63
C LEU A 717 10.54 -25.34 25.00
N TRP A 718 9.68 -24.33 25.11
CA TRP A 718 9.37 -23.69 26.39
C TRP A 718 8.77 -24.67 27.40
N SER A 719 7.83 -25.50 26.93
CA SER A 719 7.28 -26.59 27.73
C SER A 719 8.33 -27.59 28.16
N LYS A 720 9.25 -27.99 27.25
CA LYS A 720 10.37 -28.90 27.57
C LYS A 720 11.33 -28.33 28.62
N LEU A 721 11.45 -27.03 28.72
CA LEU A 721 12.24 -26.33 29.73
C LEU A 721 11.58 -26.35 31.13
N GLY A 722 10.38 -26.91 31.25
CA GLY A 722 9.68 -27.09 32.50
C GLY A 722 8.65 -26.02 32.84
N HIS A 723 8.28 -25.19 31.85
CA HIS A 723 7.26 -24.16 32.05
C HIS A 723 5.86 -24.70 31.70
N GLU A 724 4.89 -24.41 32.56
CA GLU A 724 3.50 -24.82 32.34
C GLU A 724 2.67 -23.78 31.57
N GLU A 725 3.04 -22.52 31.66
CA GLU A 725 2.36 -21.42 30.98
C GLU A 725 2.88 -21.24 29.53
N SER A 726 2.00 -20.74 28.66
CA SER A 726 2.38 -20.35 27.30
C SER A 726 3.50 -19.33 27.28
N ILE A 727 4.40 -19.45 26.28
CA ILE A 727 5.49 -18.49 26.07
C ILE A 727 4.95 -17.10 25.60
N THR A 728 3.73 -17.04 25.11
CA THR A 728 3.14 -15.86 24.45
C THR A 728 3.27 -14.57 25.26
N TYR A 729 3.07 -14.63 26.56
CA TYR A 729 3.10 -13.46 27.46
C TYR A 729 4.33 -13.41 28.37
N GLN A 730 5.33 -14.22 28.12
CA GLN A 730 6.57 -14.18 28.89
C GLN A 730 7.35 -12.91 28.55
N PRO A 731 8.03 -12.28 29.55
CA PRO A 731 8.77 -11.05 29.31
C PRO A 731 9.88 -11.22 28.26
N TRP A 732 9.96 -10.29 27.33
CA TRP A 732 11.03 -10.24 26.33
C TRP A 732 12.39 -10.18 27.04
N PRO A 733 13.41 -10.91 26.57
CA PRO A 733 14.72 -10.92 27.21
C PRO A 733 15.41 -9.56 27.16
N THR A 734 16.18 -9.27 28.21
CA THR A 734 17.01 -8.06 28.29
C THR A 734 18.49 -8.42 28.13
N TYR A 735 19.29 -7.44 27.75
CA TYR A 735 20.74 -7.62 27.63
C TYR A 735 21.51 -6.67 28.55
N ASP A 736 22.72 -7.10 28.94
CA ASP A 736 23.65 -6.32 29.72
C ASP A 736 24.70 -5.67 28.78
N GLU A 737 24.71 -4.35 28.71
CA GLU A 737 25.64 -3.62 27.84
C GLU A 737 27.11 -3.86 28.20
N ALA A 738 27.40 -4.13 29.48
CA ALA A 738 28.76 -4.41 29.94
C ALA A 738 29.32 -5.73 29.32
N LEU A 739 28.43 -6.64 28.93
CA LEU A 739 28.79 -7.94 28.33
C LEU A 739 28.88 -7.92 26.80
N LEU A 740 28.55 -6.79 26.18
CA LEU A 740 28.65 -6.62 24.71
C LEU A 740 30.06 -6.37 24.25
N VAL A 741 30.94 -5.91 25.13
CA VAL A 741 32.32 -5.49 24.84
C VAL A 741 33.28 -6.62 25.13
N ASP A 742 34.22 -6.87 24.23
CA ASP A 742 35.37 -7.74 24.54
C ASP A 742 36.20 -7.12 25.63
N ASP A 743 36.43 -7.85 26.69
CA ASP A 743 37.46 -7.50 27.70
C ASP A 743 38.86 -7.61 27.13
N GLU A 744 39.02 -8.29 26.01
CA GLU A 744 40.25 -8.45 25.28
C GLU A 744 40.15 -7.92 23.85
N VAL A 745 41.24 -7.39 23.33
CA VAL A 745 41.39 -6.93 21.96
C VAL A 745 42.65 -7.56 21.34
N GLU A 746 42.58 -7.99 20.09
CA GLU A 746 43.75 -8.47 19.34
C GLU A 746 44.53 -7.29 18.77
N ILE A 747 45.79 -7.15 19.16
CA ILE A 747 46.69 -6.16 18.59
C ILE A 747 47.66 -6.83 17.63
N VAL A 748 48.12 -6.07 16.67
CA VAL A 748 49.16 -6.48 15.69
C VAL A 748 50.49 -5.97 16.19
N VAL A 749 51.52 -6.85 16.21
CA VAL A 749 52.87 -6.46 16.50
C VAL A 749 53.71 -6.52 15.23
N GLN A 750 54.32 -5.40 14.90
CA GLN A 750 55.18 -5.25 13.74
C GLN A 750 56.64 -4.97 14.16
N VAL A 751 57.59 -5.44 13.36
CA VAL A 751 59.01 -5.07 13.42
C VAL A 751 59.39 -4.46 12.07
N ASN A 752 59.79 -3.20 12.09
CA ASN A 752 60.07 -2.42 10.86
C ASN A 752 58.92 -2.46 9.84
N GLY A 753 57.68 -2.33 10.33
CA GLY A 753 56.45 -2.34 9.50
C GLY A 753 55.99 -3.71 9.01
N LYS A 754 56.70 -4.79 9.32
CA LYS A 754 56.32 -6.17 8.94
C LYS A 754 55.66 -6.88 10.12
N LEU A 755 54.49 -7.50 9.85
CA LEU A 755 53.78 -8.29 10.84
C LEU A 755 54.62 -9.43 11.39
N ARG A 756 54.73 -9.55 12.74
CA ARG A 756 55.45 -10.59 13.43
C ARG A 756 54.61 -11.38 14.42
N ALA A 757 53.65 -10.77 15.01
CA ALA A 757 52.72 -11.44 15.94
C ALA A 757 51.34 -10.76 15.96
N LYS A 758 50.35 -11.55 16.39
CA LYS A 758 49.04 -11.08 16.80
C LYS A 758 48.84 -11.51 18.25
N ILE A 759 48.54 -10.59 19.13
CA ILE A 759 48.51 -10.84 20.57
C ILE A 759 47.15 -10.34 21.11
N LYS A 760 46.50 -11.13 21.92
CA LYS A 760 45.32 -10.70 22.68
C LYS A 760 45.77 -10.02 23.96
N ILE A 761 45.30 -8.84 24.20
CA ILE A 761 45.54 -8.06 25.41
C ILE A 761 44.23 -7.57 26.00
N ALA A 762 44.22 -7.24 27.31
CA ALA A 762 43.09 -6.60 27.92
C ALA A 762 42.85 -5.21 27.27
N LYS A 763 41.58 -4.83 27.09
CA LYS A 763 41.21 -3.61 26.39
C LYS A 763 41.71 -2.33 27.07
N ASP A 764 41.90 -2.38 28.38
CA ASP A 764 42.41 -1.29 29.21
C ASP A 764 43.93 -1.28 29.37
N THR A 765 44.64 -2.18 28.68
CA THR A 765 46.11 -2.24 28.71
C THR A 765 46.72 -0.91 28.28
N SER A 766 47.60 -0.39 29.11
CA SER A 766 48.32 0.86 28.84
C SER A 766 49.30 0.71 27.67
N LYS A 767 49.73 1.84 27.09
CA LYS A 767 50.75 1.84 26.02
C LYS A 767 52.03 1.20 26.45
N GLU A 768 52.48 1.45 27.66
CA GLU A 768 53.69 0.91 28.27
C GLU A 768 53.58 -0.59 28.42
N GLU A 769 52.47 -1.10 28.95
CA GLU A 769 52.19 -2.54 29.08
C GLU A 769 52.12 -3.23 27.72
N MET A 770 51.47 -2.58 26.71
CA MET A 770 51.43 -3.09 25.35
C MET A 770 52.81 -3.26 24.75
N GLN A 771 53.73 -2.33 25.00
CA GLN A 771 55.13 -2.39 24.55
C GLN A 771 55.87 -3.55 25.23
N GLU A 772 55.69 -3.74 26.52
CA GLU A 772 56.31 -4.85 27.28
C GLU A 772 55.79 -6.20 26.80
N ILE A 773 54.50 -6.35 26.62
CA ILE A 773 53.90 -7.57 26.10
C ILE A 773 54.36 -7.89 24.69
N ALA A 774 54.45 -6.89 23.81
CA ALA A 774 54.97 -7.06 22.45
C ALA A 774 56.42 -7.51 22.43
N LEU A 775 57.27 -6.89 23.26
CA LEU A 775 58.70 -7.23 23.36
C LEU A 775 58.96 -8.61 24.00
N SER A 776 58.04 -9.10 24.81
CA SER A 776 58.12 -10.41 25.45
C SER A 776 57.66 -11.57 24.54
N ASN A 777 56.98 -11.29 23.42
CA ASN A 777 56.51 -12.31 22.49
C ASN A 777 57.70 -13.01 21.78
N ASP A 778 57.70 -14.32 21.71
CA ASP A 778 58.82 -15.13 21.17
C ASP A 778 59.11 -14.84 19.69
N ASN A 779 58.10 -14.67 18.85
CA ASN A 779 58.26 -14.33 17.43
C ASN A 779 58.81 -12.93 17.23
N VAL A 780 58.48 -12.00 18.10
CA VAL A 780 59.00 -10.63 18.11
C VAL A 780 60.44 -10.66 18.57
N LYS A 781 60.78 -11.38 19.65
CA LYS A 781 62.17 -11.56 20.15
C LYS A 781 63.04 -12.11 19.05
N ALA A 782 62.60 -13.15 18.35
CA ALA A 782 63.39 -13.74 17.24
C ALA A 782 63.60 -12.72 16.10
N SER A 783 62.68 -11.81 15.89
CA SER A 783 62.76 -10.80 14.81
C SER A 783 63.65 -9.60 15.13
N ILE A 784 63.97 -9.39 16.41
CA ILE A 784 64.80 -8.28 16.89
C ILE A 784 66.15 -8.77 17.44
N GLU A 785 66.43 -10.10 17.46
CA GLU A 785 67.69 -10.69 17.91
C GLU A 785 68.82 -10.12 17.13
N GLY A 786 69.82 -9.60 17.85
CA GLY A 786 71.00 -9.00 17.27
C GLY A 786 70.84 -7.61 16.69
N LYS A 787 69.74 -6.97 16.96
CA LYS A 787 69.42 -5.61 16.52
C LYS A 787 69.22 -4.66 17.70
N ASP A 788 69.61 -3.42 17.49
CA ASP A 788 69.36 -2.34 18.47
C ASP A 788 67.98 -1.77 18.26
N ILE A 789 67.13 -1.75 19.32
CA ILE A 789 65.79 -1.16 19.32
C ILE A 789 65.92 0.37 19.35
N MET A 790 65.53 1.01 18.24
CA MET A 790 65.58 2.46 18.12
C MET A 790 64.32 3.15 18.68
N LYS A 791 63.17 2.54 18.48
CA LYS A 791 61.88 3.09 18.93
C LYS A 791 60.83 2.02 19.00
N VAL A 792 59.92 2.12 19.99
CA VAL A 792 58.68 1.31 20.09
C VAL A 792 57.50 2.23 20.07
N ILE A 793 56.63 2.05 19.08
CA ILE A 793 55.41 2.87 18.87
C ILE A 793 54.19 2.03 19.19
N ALA A 794 53.43 2.39 20.22
CA ALA A 794 52.21 1.74 20.58
C ALA A 794 51.00 2.62 20.23
N VAL A 795 50.05 2.08 19.45
CA VAL A 795 48.76 2.69 19.18
C VAL A 795 47.72 1.92 20.01
N PRO A 796 47.07 2.56 20.97
CA PRO A 796 46.17 1.86 21.88
C PRO A 796 45.13 1.01 21.14
N GLN A 797 44.95 -0.23 21.60
CA GLN A 797 43.99 -1.21 21.09
C GLN A 797 44.18 -1.61 19.61
N LYS A 798 45.26 -1.22 18.95
CA LYS A 798 45.48 -1.49 17.52
C LYS A 798 46.79 -2.22 17.22
N LEU A 799 47.90 -1.59 17.49
CA LEU A 799 49.21 -2.14 17.11
C LEU A 799 50.35 -1.64 17.97
N VAL A 800 51.45 -2.43 17.97
CA VAL A 800 52.75 -2.01 18.40
C VAL A 800 53.73 -2.21 17.22
N ASN A 801 54.46 -1.17 16.85
CA ASN A 801 55.51 -1.24 15.84
C ASN A 801 56.87 -0.98 16.46
N ILE A 802 57.81 -1.92 16.31
CA ILE A 802 59.14 -1.87 16.84
C ILE A 802 60.09 -1.52 15.70
N VAL A 803 60.79 -0.42 15.84
CA VAL A 803 61.86 -0.02 14.89
C VAL A 803 63.18 -0.48 15.42
N ALA A 804 63.81 -1.41 14.71
CA ALA A 804 65.09 -2.00 15.09
C ALA A 804 66.09 -2.02 13.91
N LYS A 805 67.35 -1.72 14.20
CA LYS A 805 68.41 -1.68 13.22
C LYS A 805 69.53 -2.74 13.53
#